data_c3b682e45dab8d2d1433da78f575c815
#
_entry.id   c3b682e45dab8d2d1433da78f575c815
#
_cell.length_a   1.000
_cell.length_b   1.000
_cell.length_c   1.000
_cell.angle_alpha   90.00
_cell.angle_beta   90.00
_cell.angle_gamma   90.00
#
_symmetry.space_group_name_H-M   'P 1'
#
loop_
_entity.id
_entity.type
_entity.pdbx_description
1 polymer ?
#
loop_
_entity_poly.entity_id
_entity_poly.type
_entity_poly.pdbx_seq_one_letter_code
_entity_poly.pdbx_strand_id
1 'polypeptide(L)'
;VPVELAANQVQRGATARSQSSRIGSVAARAADAARHEDDVGVLYVGERGVDEVPTAGSFHGADAVADTDEVGSVELIEHARERLALVGRHPWVQHNGNLHVRSLPRFAIAATSSGIQRCGRNLYCATMGTSVDIDRDALRTKYREERDKRLRTDGNEQYVEVTGIFERYIDDPHVESTEREPLFDEVTVAFIGGGFAGLVTGAKLHEAGIDDVRIIEKGGDFGGTWYWNRYPGAQCDTAAFVYLPLLEETGHMPSEKYTHAPEILDHSRRIGRHFDLYDNAVFSTEVTSLTWDDDARRWIIRTNRGDQMRARFVAMGTGPLHRPKLPGISGIETYRGHSFHTSRWDYDYTGGDPSGAPLDGLADKRVGIIGTGATAVQCIPHLARTAEELYVFQRTPSSIDVRNNHDIDPDWFTTLQPGWQAEWLMNFTTLQTGGFAAEDLVKDGWTDISQRIRDKVLSNPGQEFTRETFIKAYEDSDDEKMTEIRSRVDALVADASTAEALKPWYRQLCKRPCFHDEYLDAYNEPGTHLIDTNGRGIERIDAAGVWANGKHYELDCLIYASGFEVGTELSRRSGFETTGRDGEQLSDHWAGGMQSLHGIHVHGFPNLFMVTLSQAANLISNVPHNYLESGATIAAIIDHALQVDEAEGSEVTVEVTADAEQEWVERLEAGAVGRMTNSPDCTPGYYNNEGQSTGRRGVLNSMGYPEGPVAYFQYIDRWRSSGDFEGLEFQP
;
A
#
# COMPACT_ATOMS: atom_id res chain seq x y z
N VAL A 1 18.60 7.72 -5.08
CA VAL A 1 18.33 6.28 -5.26
C VAL A 1 17.80 5.95 -6.66
N PRO A 2 16.89 6.69 -7.26
CA PRO A 2 16.56 6.52 -8.68
C PRO A 2 17.71 6.85 -9.65
N VAL A 3 18.69 7.59 -9.20
CA VAL A 3 19.75 8.24 -10.02
C VAL A 3 20.91 7.31 -10.38
N GLU A 4 21.33 6.46 -9.48
CA GLU A 4 22.48 5.57 -9.72
C GLU A 4 22.18 4.47 -10.75
N LEU A 5 20.94 4.00 -10.80
CA LEU A 5 20.51 3.02 -11.81
C LEU A 5 20.45 3.61 -13.22
N ALA A 6 20.04 4.86 -13.37
CA ALA A 6 20.04 5.54 -14.65
C ALA A 6 21.47 5.80 -15.17
N ALA A 7 22.40 6.21 -14.29
CA ALA A 7 23.79 6.43 -14.64
C ALA A 7 24.51 5.12 -15.05
N ASN A 8 24.22 4.01 -14.38
CA ASN A 8 24.77 2.70 -14.74
C ASN A 8 24.21 2.13 -16.04
N GLN A 9 22.98 2.42 -16.40
CA GLN A 9 22.43 2.00 -17.71
C GLN A 9 23.01 2.81 -18.86
N VAL A 10 23.25 4.10 -18.68
CA VAL A 10 23.91 4.95 -19.69
C VAL A 10 25.37 4.51 -19.91
N GLN A 11 26.10 4.13 -18.88
CA GLN A 11 27.48 3.62 -19.01
C GLN A 11 27.53 2.24 -19.68
N ARG A 12 26.57 1.35 -19.43
CA ARG A 12 26.49 0.04 -20.10
C ARG A 12 26.08 0.17 -21.57
N GLY A 13 25.25 1.13 -21.92
CA GLY A 13 24.89 1.44 -23.31
C GLY A 13 26.07 1.99 -24.13
N ALA A 14 26.99 2.70 -23.52
CA ALA A 14 28.18 3.25 -24.18
C ALA A 14 29.27 2.20 -24.49
N THR A 15 29.39 1.17 -23.64
CA THR A 15 30.35 0.06 -23.85
C THR A 15 29.89 -0.98 -24.87
N ALA A 16 28.59 -1.11 -25.13
CA ALA A 16 28.06 -2.02 -26.16
C ALA A 16 28.16 -1.49 -27.59
N ARG A 17 28.54 -0.21 -27.82
CA ARG A 17 28.64 0.40 -29.15
C ARG A 17 29.90 0.04 -29.94
N SER A 18 30.82 -0.74 -29.39
CA SER A 18 32.06 -1.08 -30.09
C SER A 18 32.01 -2.40 -30.90
N GLN A 19 30.92 -3.13 -30.94
CA GLN A 19 30.86 -4.46 -31.59
C GLN A 19 29.62 -4.78 -32.43
N SER A 20 28.89 -3.85 -32.99
CA SER A 20 27.91 -4.23 -34.04
C SER A 20 27.48 -3.05 -34.89
N SER A 21 27.92 -3.03 -36.16
CA SER A 21 27.57 -2.03 -37.18
C SER A 21 26.31 -2.41 -37.96
N ARG A 22 25.17 -2.65 -37.34
CA ARG A 22 23.90 -2.83 -38.10
C ARG A 22 22.59 -2.63 -37.28
N ILE A 23 22.60 -1.82 -36.24
CA ILE A 23 21.33 -1.38 -35.59
C ILE A 23 21.46 0.13 -35.34
N GLY A 24 21.33 0.91 -36.40
CA GLY A 24 21.73 2.32 -36.36
C GLY A 24 20.60 3.36 -36.41
N SER A 25 19.34 3.02 -36.23
CA SER A 25 18.28 4.02 -36.35
C SER A 25 17.35 4.19 -35.13
N VAL A 26 17.20 3.20 -34.30
CA VAL A 26 16.31 3.27 -33.12
C VAL A 26 17.05 3.77 -31.85
N ALA A 27 18.32 3.38 -31.69
CA ALA A 27 19.13 3.83 -30.55
C ALA A 27 19.55 5.32 -30.62
N ALA A 28 19.56 5.92 -31.80
CA ALA A 28 19.87 7.34 -31.97
C ALA A 28 18.72 8.27 -31.54
N ARG A 29 17.46 7.80 -31.67
CA ARG A 29 16.29 8.57 -31.24
C ARG A 29 16.10 8.57 -29.72
N ALA A 30 16.41 7.46 -29.06
CA ALA A 30 16.37 7.37 -27.59
C ALA A 30 17.46 8.21 -26.90
N ALA A 31 18.60 8.39 -27.55
CA ALA A 31 19.70 9.21 -26.99
C ALA A 31 19.48 10.72 -27.17
N ASP A 32 18.67 11.14 -28.15
CA ASP A 32 18.30 12.55 -28.31
C ASP A 32 17.11 12.94 -27.39
N ALA A 33 16.17 12.04 -27.16
CA ALA A 33 15.11 12.26 -26.15
C ALA A 33 15.69 12.44 -24.74
N ALA A 34 16.68 11.64 -24.36
CA ALA A 34 17.34 11.75 -23.06
C ALA A 34 18.15 13.03 -22.84
N ARG A 35 18.43 13.81 -23.88
CA ARG A 35 19.15 15.10 -23.78
C ARG A 35 18.24 16.32 -23.60
N HIS A 36 16.94 16.17 -23.78
CA HIS A 36 15.97 17.26 -23.64
C HIS A 36 15.11 17.16 -22.38
N GLU A 37 15.25 16.10 -21.59
CA GLU A 37 14.44 15.87 -20.36
C GLU A 37 15.21 16.12 -19.05
N ASP A 38 16.36 16.76 -19.08
CA ASP A 38 17.14 17.06 -17.85
C ASP A 38 16.49 18.16 -16.96
N ASP A 39 15.33 18.70 -17.29
CA ASP A 39 14.69 19.84 -16.61
C ASP A 39 13.29 19.58 -16.05
N VAL A 40 12.87 18.34 -15.84
CA VAL A 40 11.61 18.10 -15.12
C VAL A 40 11.89 17.63 -13.70
N GLY A 41 12.29 18.55 -12.85
CA GLY A 41 12.18 18.39 -11.41
C GLY A 41 10.71 18.19 -11.03
N VAL A 42 10.41 17.12 -10.29
CA VAL A 42 9.07 16.85 -9.77
C VAL A 42 8.73 17.93 -8.73
N LEU A 43 8.27 19.08 -9.20
CA LEU A 43 7.65 20.10 -8.37
C LEU A 43 6.20 20.25 -8.86
N TYR A 44 5.30 19.40 -8.32
CA TYR A 44 3.89 19.55 -8.60
C TYR A 44 3.31 20.62 -7.68
N VAL A 45 3.14 21.83 -8.24
CA VAL A 45 2.26 22.84 -7.64
C VAL A 45 0.91 22.70 -8.33
N GLY A 46 -0.06 22.17 -7.62
CA GLY A 46 -1.42 22.08 -8.13
C GLY A 46 -2.00 23.47 -8.36
N GLU A 47 -2.24 23.86 -9.60
CA GLU A 47 -3.08 25.00 -9.94
C GLU A 47 -4.13 24.62 -10.97
N ARG A 48 -5.33 25.09 -10.72
CA ARG A 48 -6.41 25.08 -11.70
C ARG A 48 -6.03 25.98 -12.87
N GLY A 49 -6.10 25.45 -14.06
CA GLY A 49 -6.10 26.17 -15.31
C GLY A 49 -4.71 26.34 -15.92
N VAL A 50 -4.31 25.38 -16.71
CA VAL A 50 -3.39 25.62 -17.82
C VAL A 50 -4.13 25.17 -19.09
N ASP A 51 -4.66 26.15 -19.78
CA ASP A 51 -5.10 25.99 -21.14
C ASP A 51 -3.88 25.75 -22.04
N GLU A 52 -4.01 24.74 -22.92
CA GLU A 52 -3.23 24.50 -24.12
C GLU A 52 -1.71 24.26 -23.99
N VAL A 53 -1.35 22.98 -24.01
CA VAL A 53 -0.05 22.54 -24.51
C VAL A 53 -0.15 22.47 -26.04
N PRO A 54 0.68 23.21 -26.81
CA PRO A 54 0.65 23.12 -28.27
C PRO A 54 1.22 21.78 -28.71
N THR A 55 0.46 21.03 -29.50
CA THR A 55 0.92 19.90 -30.30
C THR A 55 2.09 20.32 -31.19
N ALA A 56 3.13 19.51 -31.21
CA ALA A 56 4.31 19.69 -32.06
C ALA A 56 3.94 19.69 -33.55
N GLY A 57 3.79 20.89 -34.09
CA GLY A 57 3.74 21.15 -35.51
C GLY A 57 5.13 21.38 -36.06
N SER A 58 5.44 20.62 -37.12
CA SER A 58 6.67 20.69 -37.87
C SER A 58 7.10 22.12 -38.25
N PHE A 59 8.30 22.55 -37.84
CA PHE A 59 8.96 23.73 -38.42
C PHE A 59 10.24 23.33 -39.13
N HIS A 60 10.27 23.68 -40.40
CA HIS A 60 11.48 23.76 -41.21
C HIS A 60 12.06 25.18 -41.14
N GLY A 61 13.35 25.26 -40.89
CA GLY A 61 14.21 26.30 -41.47
C GLY A 61 14.81 27.33 -40.52
N ALA A 62 16.11 27.22 -40.40
CA ALA A 62 17.16 28.28 -40.42
C ALA A 62 17.34 29.19 -39.17
N ASP A 63 18.54 29.00 -38.58
CA ASP A 63 19.47 30.00 -38.01
C ASP A 63 18.94 31.16 -37.17
N ALA A 64 19.16 31.06 -35.85
CA ALA A 64 19.78 32.14 -35.06
C ALA A 64 20.10 31.66 -33.63
N VAL A 65 21.35 31.75 -33.27
CA VAL A 65 21.89 31.57 -31.91
C VAL A 65 21.50 32.80 -31.08
N ALA A 66 20.86 32.61 -29.95
CA ALA A 66 20.92 33.59 -28.83
C ALA A 66 20.43 32.95 -27.53
N ASP A 67 21.26 33.01 -26.51
CA ASP A 67 21.02 32.82 -25.08
C ASP A 67 19.60 33.18 -24.60
N THR A 68 18.86 32.18 -24.06
CA THR A 68 17.65 32.44 -23.26
C THR A 68 17.35 31.41 -22.16
N ASP A 69 18.32 30.58 -21.75
CA ASP A 69 18.03 29.46 -20.81
C ASP A 69 18.13 29.81 -19.30
N GLU A 70 18.49 31.02 -18.92
CA GLU A 70 18.61 31.42 -17.52
C GLU A 70 17.37 32.15 -16.93
N VAL A 71 16.43 32.62 -17.75
CA VAL A 71 15.33 33.48 -17.27
C VAL A 71 14.11 32.67 -16.81
N GLY A 72 13.83 31.53 -17.40
CA GLY A 72 12.62 30.72 -17.10
C GLY A 72 12.63 30.06 -15.72
N SER A 73 13.79 29.61 -15.26
CA SER A 73 13.93 28.89 -13.99
C SER A 73 13.89 29.83 -12.77
N VAL A 74 14.37 31.05 -12.91
CA VAL A 74 14.38 32.05 -11.83
C VAL A 74 12.96 32.61 -11.57
N GLU A 75 12.18 32.85 -12.61
CA GLU A 75 10.80 33.35 -12.47
C GLU A 75 9.87 32.33 -11.80
N LEU A 76 10.01 31.05 -12.05
CA LEU A 76 9.21 30.01 -11.40
C LEU A 76 9.52 29.89 -9.91
N ILE A 77 10.77 30.05 -9.53
CA ILE A 77 11.21 30.00 -8.13
C ILE A 77 10.77 31.27 -7.37
N GLU A 78 10.82 32.43 -8.01
CA GLU A 78 10.34 33.67 -7.40
C GLU A 78 8.81 33.68 -7.21
N HIS A 79 8.04 33.16 -8.18
CA HIS A 79 6.59 33.00 -8.05
C HIS A 79 6.19 32.03 -6.93
N ALA A 80 6.91 30.92 -6.75
CA ALA A 80 6.69 30.01 -5.65
C ALA A 80 7.03 30.66 -4.28
N ARG A 81 8.08 31.49 -4.23
CA ARG A 81 8.45 32.24 -3.03
C ARG A 81 7.45 33.34 -2.67
N GLU A 82 6.94 34.08 -3.65
CA GLU A 82 5.93 35.13 -3.41
C GLU A 82 4.60 34.54 -2.93
N ARG A 83 4.16 33.41 -3.45
CA ARG A 83 2.95 32.72 -2.98
C ARG A 83 3.09 32.12 -1.58
N LEU A 84 4.24 31.57 -1.23
CA LEU A 84 4.52 31.11 0.13
C LEU A 84 4.62 32.25 1.16
N ALA A 85 5.04 33.42 0.74
CA ALA A 85 5.07 34.61 1.58
C ALA A 85 3.67 35.29 1.75
N LEU A 86 2.76 35.08 0.80
CA LEU A 86 1.39 35.62 0.85
C LEU A 86 0.46 34.81 1.77
N VAL A 87 0.69 33.50 1.95
CA VAL A 87 -0.10 32.66 2.87
C VAL A 87 0.14 33.02 4.34
N GLY A 88 1.24 33.71 4.67
CA GLY A 88 1.52 34.21 6.02
C GLY A 88 0.83 35.55 6.39
N ARG A 89 0.02 36.12 5.52
CA ARG A 89 -0.63 37.43 5.76
C ARG A 89 -2.15 37.39 5.59
N HIS A 90 -2.85 36.71 6.52
CA HIS A 90 -4.28 37.02 6.71
C HIS A 90 -4.43 38.17 7.71
N PRO A 91 -5.18 39.22 7.38
CA PRO A 91 -5.43 40.32 8.30
C PRO A 91 -6.45 39.88 9.37
N TRP A 92 -6.02 39.90 10.61
CA TRP A 92 -6.93 39.87 11.76
C TRP A 92 -7.80 41.12 11.73
N VAL A 93 -9.10 40.93 11.70
CA VAL A 93 -10.08 42.02 11.91
C VAL A 93 -9.96 42.43 13.35
N GLN A 94 -9.53 43.73 13.57
CA GLN A 94 -9.57 44.36 14.87
C GLN A 94 -11.02 44.62 15.27
N HIS A 95 -11.50 43.95 16.31
CA HIS A 95 -12.59 44.49 17.12
C HIS A 95 -12.02 44.97 18.46
N ASN A 96 -12.34 46.24 18.77
CA ASN A 96 -11.95 46.94 19.97
C ASN A 96 -12.39 46.24 21.25
N GLY A 97 -11.46 46.07 22.20
CA GLY A 97 -11.81 45.71 23.57
C GLY A 97 -10.60 45.23 24.39
N ASN A 98 -10.21 46.01 25.34
CA ASN A 98 -9.11 45.87 26.30
C ASN A 98 -8.89 44.44 26.82
N LEU A 99 -7.68 43.90 26.62
CA LEU A 99 -7.19 42.69 27.29
C LEU A 99 -6.19 43.08 28.38
N HIS A 100 -6.61 42.92 29.63
CA HIS A 100 -5.71 42.94 30.79
C HIS A 100 -4.82 41.70 30.79
N VAL A 101 -3.52 41.91 30.60
CA VAL A 101 -2.51 40.85 30.80
C VAL A 101 -2.31 40.62 32.30
N ARG A 102 -2.78 39.49 32.82
CA ARG A 102 -2.37 39.00 34.14
C ARG A 102 -1.02 38.26 33.98
N SER A 103 -0.04 38.78 34.67
CA SER A 103 1.30 38.19 34.81
C SER A 103 1.27 36.76 35.37
N LEU A 104 1.81 35.82 34.57
CA LEU A 104 2.17 34.49 35.08
C LEU A 104 3.57 34.52 35.74
N PRO A 105 3.82 33.77 36.80
CA PRO A 105 5.09 33.79 37.51
C PRO A 105 6.21 33.12 36.68
N ARG A 106 7.38 33.77 36.67
CA ARG A 106 8.62 33.22 36.14
C ARG A 106 9.08 32.06 36.99
N PHE A 107 9.10 30.85 36.47
CA PHE A 107 9.87 29.73 37.00
C PHE A 107 11.28 29.78 36.44
N ALA A 108 12.25 29.85 37.31
CA ALA A 108 13.67 29.72 36.97
C ALA A 108 13.99 28.22 36.74
N ILE A 109 14.48 27.88 35.55
CA ILE A 109 14.98 26.54 35.26
C ILE A 109 16.48 26.53 35.58
N ALA A 110 16.84 25.73 36.59
CA ALA A 110 18.22 25.37 36.85
C ALA A 110 18.59 24.16 36.00
N ALA A 111 19.55 24.33 35.06
CA ALA A 111 20.11 23.26 34.31
C ALA A 111 21.07 22.43 35.15
N THR A 112 20.72 21.17 35.41
CA THR A 112 21.69 20.16 35.84
C THR A 112 21.74 19.06 34.80
N SER A 113 22.93 18.77 34.35
CA SER A 113 23.27 17.70 33.42
C SER A 113 23.01 16.34 34.08
N SER A 114 22.07 15.62 33.59
CA SER A 114 21.77 14.18 33.74
C SER A 114 20.33 13.89 34.15
N GLY A 115 19.63 13.11 33.32
CA GLY A 115 18.39 12.46 33.71
C GLY A 115 17.12 13.02 33.04
N ILE A 116 16.56 12.18 32.22
CA ILE A 116 15.20 12.34 31.70
C ILE A 116 14.23 12.25 32.88
N GLN A 117 13.56 13.33 33.23
CA GLN A 117 12.48 13.30 34.23
C GLN A 117 11.15 13.02 33.53
N ARG A 118 10.49 11.95 33.92
CA ARG A 118 9.09 11.65 33.54
C ARG A 118 8.19 12.80 33.98
N CYS A 119 7.64 13.51 33.02
CA CYS A 119 6.49 14.37 33.25
C CYS A 119 5.23 13.59 32.84
N GLY A 120 4.22 13.58 33.65
CA GLY A 120 3.06 12.70 33.68
C GLY A 120 2.49 12.24 32.34
N ARG A 121 1.80 11.11 32.36
CA ARG A 121 1.25 10.38 31.21
C ARG A 121 0.88 11.32 30.05
N ASN A 122 1.52 11.11 28.90
CA ASN A 122 1.21 11.70 27.58
C ASN A 122 1.81 13.06 27.18
N LEU A 123 2.99 13.49 27.64
CA LEU A 123 3.72 14.57 26.98
C LEU A 123 5.22 14.25 26.88
N TYR A 124 5.65 13.83 25.68
CA TYR A 124 7.07 13.87 25.32
C TYR A 124 7.44 15.30 24.94
N CYS A 125 8.14 16.02 25.81
CA CYS A 125 8.85 17.23 25.39
C CYS A 125 10.08 16.81 24.59
N ALA A 126 10.03 16.97 23.28
CA ALA A 126 11.20 16.91 22.43
C ALA A 126 12.16 18.04 22.83
N THR A 127 13.31 17.71 23.41
CA THR A 127 14.42 18.64 23.51
C THR A 127 15.00 18.87 22.12
N MET A 128 14.88 20.10 21.63
CA MET A 128 15.49 20.52 20.38
C MET A 128 16.97 20.21 20.35
N GLY A 129 17.35 19.45 19.35
CA GLY A 129 18.54 19.04 18.70
C GLY A 129 19.90 19.58 19.10
N THR A 130 20.73 18.68 19.56
CA THR A 130 22.09 18.60 19.04
C THR A 130 21.99 17.72 17.78
N SER A 131 22.46 18.23 16.63
CA SER A 131 22.62 17.41 15.42
C SER A 131 23.51 16.21 15.82
N VAL A 132 22.91 15.01 15.81
CA VAL A 132 23.70 13.79 15.96
C VAL A 132 24.54 13.70 14.70
N ASP A 133 25.86 13.75 14.86
CA ASP A 133 26.78 13.55 13.74
C ASP A 133 26.69 12.06 13.34
N ILE A 134 25.90 11.78 12.30
CA ILE A 134 25.64 10.43 11.83
C ILE A 134 26.79 10.02 10.91
N ASP A 135 27.60 9.07 11.34
CA ASP A 135 28.57 8.41 10.45
C ASP A 135 27.81 7.52 9.44
N ARG A 136 27.56 8.09 8.27
CA ARG A 136 26.79 7.44 7.20
C ARG A 136 27.48 6.21 6.64
N ASP A 137 28.80 6.21 6.53
CA ASP A 137 29.52 5.06 5.98
C ASP A 137 29.43 3.85 6.92
N ALA A 138 29.57 4.10 8.23
CA ALA A 138 29.35 3.09 9.25
C ALA A 138 27.90 2.61 9.25
N LEU A 139 26.91 3.52 9.13
CA LEU A 139 25.50 3.19 9.07
C LEU A 139 25.12 2.33 7.85
N ARG A 140 25.61 2.70 6.65
CA ARG A 140 25.38 1.92 5.41
C ARG A 140 26.08 0.55 5.48
N THR A 141 27.23 0.46 6.11
CA THR A 141 27.92 -0.81 6.36
C THR A 141 27.08 -1.69 7.27
N LYS A 142 26.55 -1.15 8.37
CA LYS A 142 25.65 -1.87 9.28
C LYS A 142 24.38 -2.36 8.57
N TYR A 143 23.77 -1.53 7.71
CA TYR A 143 22.59 -1.94 6.94
C TYR A 143 22.89 -3.12 6.01
N ARG A 144 24.03 -3.13 5.32
CA ARG A 144 24.45 -4.25 4.47
C ARG A 144 24.72 -5.51 5.28
N GLU A 145 25.41 -5.41 6.40
CA GLU A 145 25.65 -6.55 7.29
C GLU A 145 24.33 -7.18 7.78
N GLU A 146 23.37 -6.36 8.18
CA GLU A 146 22.07 -6.85 8.64
C GLU A 146 21.22 -7.43 7.51
N ARG A 147 21.27 -6.84 6.31
CA ARG A 147 20.66 -7.40 5.10
C ARG A 147 21.24 -8.80 4.80
N ASP A 148 22.57 -8.92 4.77
CA ASP A 148 23.28 -10.14 4.35
C ASP A 148 22.97 -11.34 5.27
N LYS A 149 22.70 -11.11 6.56
CA LYS A 149 22.22 -12.14 7.49
C LYS A 149 20.86 -12.74 7.09
N ARG A 150 20.05 -12.00 6.33
CA ARG A 150 18.64 -12.31 6.02
C ARG A 150 18.40 -12.71 4.58
N LEU A 151 19.41 -12.54 3.71
CA LEU A 151 19.31 -12.97 2.32
C LEU A 151 19.25 -14.50 2.25
N ARG A 152 18.24 -15.02 1.53
CA ARG A 152 18.05 -16.43 1.26
C ARG A 152 18.06 -16.67 -0.25
N THR A 153 18.54 -17.81 -0.67
CA THR A 153 18.59 -18.21 -2.09
C THR A 153 17.24 -18.68 -2.61
N ASP A 154 16.35 -19.14 -1.72
CA ASP A 154 15.03 -19.67 -2.03
C ASP A 154 13.93 -18.58 -2.13
N GLY A 155 14.23 -17.32 -1.80
CA GLY A 155 13.29 -16.20 -2.00
C GLY A 155 11.89 -16.52 -1.47
N ASN A 156 10.86 -16.43 -2.33
CA ASN A 156 9.48 -16.73 -1.96
C ASN A 156 9.21 -18.23 -1.77
N GLU A 157 10.05 -19.15 -2.27
CA GLU A 157 9.92 -20.58 -2.04
C GLU A 157 10.18 -20.98 -0.58
N GLN A 158 10.71 -20.07 0.24
CA GLN A 158 10.79 -20.25 1.69
C GLN A 158 9.42 -20.37 2.38
N TYR A 159 8.33 -20.13 1.69
CA TYR A 159 6.97 -20.19 2.22
C TYR A 159 6.19 -21.35 1.61
N VAL A 160 5.35 -21.98 2.43
CA VAL A 160 4.47 -23.07 2.01
C VAL A 160 3.12 -22.53 1.61
N GLU A 161 2.62 -22.97 0.48
CA GLU A 161 1.25 -22.69 0.06
C GLU A 161 0.25 -23.43 0.96
N VAL A 162 -0.86 -22.75 1.28
CA VAL A 162 -1.89 -23.29 2.17
C VAL A 162 -2.83 -24.18 1.35
N THR A 163 -2.39 -25.42 1.12
CA THR A 163 -3.13 -26.47 0.40
C THR A 163 -3.00 -27.80 1.13
N GLY A 164 -3.85 -28.77 0.84
CA GLY A 164 -3.82 -30.12 1.39
C GLY A 164 -3.95 -30.10 2.92
N ILE A 165 -2.96 -30.59 3.64
CA ILE A 165 -3.00 -30.66 5.12
C ILE A 165 -3.06 -29.30 5.81
N PHE A 166 -2.77 -28.21 5.09
CA PHE A 166 -2.81 -26.84 5.59
C PHE A 166 -4.10 -26.09 5.22
N GLU A 167 -5.05 -26.69 4.50
CA GLU A 167 -6.32 -26.05 4.09
C GLU A 167 -7.08 -25.46 5.26
N ARG A 168 -7.01 -26.06 6.45
CA ARG A 168 -7.64 -25.51 7.68
C ARG A 168 -7.24 -24.04 8.00
N TYR A 169 -6.14 -23.54 7.45
CA TYR A 169 -5.71 -22.14 7.66
C TYR A 169 -6.36 -21.14 6.69
N ILE A 170 -7.17 -21.62 5.73
CA ILE A 170 -7.95 -20.77 4.82
C ILE A 170 -9.45 -20.85 5.07
N ASP A 171 -9.92 -21.80 5.86
CA ASP A 171 -11.32 -21.92 6.24
C ASP A 171 -11.82 -20.64 6.91
N ASP A 172 -13.11 -20.36 6.75
CA ASP A 172 -13.75 -19.19 7.38
C ASP A 172 -14.15 -19.52 8.83
N PRO A 173 -13.50 -18.93 9.85
CA PRO A 173 -13.85 -19.20 11.23
C PRO A 173 -14.99 -18.33 11.75
N HIS A 174 -15.53 -17.40 10.94
CA HIS A 174 -16.45 -16.38 11.39
C HIS A 174 -17.90 -16.69 11.10
N VAL A 175 -18.18 -17.56 10.14
CA VAL A 175 -19.52 -18.00 9.79
C VAL A 175 -19.54 -19.45 9.41
N GLU A 176 -20.62 -20.15 9.77
CA GLU A 176 -20.90 -21.48 9.23
C GLU A 176 -21.44 -21.34 7.81
N SER A 177 -20.86 -22.08 6.86
CA SER A 177 -21.34 -22.10 5.49
C SER A 177 -22.73 -22.73 5.45
N THR A 178 -23.72 -21.97 4.97
CA THR A 178 -25.08 -22.49 4.77
C THR A 178 -25.20 -23.14 3.40
N GLU A 179 -25.92 -24.28 3.33
CA GLU A 179 -26.27 -24.90 2.04
C GLU A 179 -27.23 -24.00 1.26
N ARG A 180 -27.03 -23.89 -0.04
CA ARG A 180 -27.95 -23.27 -1.00
C ARG A 180 -27.89 -24.00 -2.33
N GLU A 181 -28.95 -23.86 -3.12
CA GLU A 181 -28.98 -24.37 -4.48
C GLU A 181 -27.96 -23.63 -5.36
N PRO A 182 -27.29 -24.32 -6.29
CA PRO A 182 -26.39 -23.69 -7.27
C PRO A 182 -27.12 -22.65 -8.15
N LEU A 183 -26.41 -21.59 -8.51
CA LEU A 183 -26.91 -20.51 -9.37
C LEU A 183 -26.48 -20.75 -10.83
N PHE A 184 -27.45 -20.53 -11.75
CA PHE A 184 -27.27 -20.70 -13.20
C PHE A 184 -27.82 -19.48 -13.97
N ASP A 185 -27.99 -18.38 -13.32
CA ASP A 185 -28.52 -17.15 -13.86
C ASP A 185 -27.46 -16.27 -14.52
N GLU A 186 -27.89 -15.13 -15.03
CA GLU A 186 -27.05 -14.16 -15.70
C GLU A 186 -27.25 -12.79 -15.09
N VAL A 187 -26.17 -12.01 -14.99
CA VAL A 187 -26.18 -10.61 -14.52
C VAL A 187 -25.39 -9.73 -15.50
N THR A 188 -25.70 -8.44 -15.51
CA THR A 188 -24.98 -7.48 -16.34
C THR A 188 -23.54 -7.35 -15.88
N VAL A 189 -23.30 -7.17 -14.57
CA VAL A 189 -21.94 -7.04 -14.01
C VAL A 189 -21.77 -8.02 -12.86
N ALA A 190 -20.67 -8.80 -12.89
CA ALA A 190 -20.22 -9.55 -11.73
C ALA A 190 -18.92 -8.94 -11.20
N PHE A 191 -18.83 -8.69 -9.90
CA PHE A 191 -17.58 -8.28 -9.25
C PHE A 191 -17.08 -9.39 -8.34
N ILE A 192 -15.82 -9.82 -8.53
CA ILE A 192 -15.17 -10.86 -7.71
C ILE A 192 -14.39 -10.21 -6.59
N GLY A 193 -14.88 -10.35 -5.36
CA GLY A 193 -14.29 -9.82 -4.13
C GLY A 193 -15.14 -8.74 -3.45
N GLY A 194 -15.57 -8.99 -2.22
CA GLY A 194 -16.43 -8.11 -1.40
C GLY A 194 -15.68 -7.17 -0.45
N GLY A 195 -14.39 -6.87 -0.76
CA GLY A 195 -13.61 -5.86 -0.05
C GLY A 195 -13.89 -4.44 -0.56
N PHE A 196 -13.09 -3.46 -0.13
CA PHE A 196 -13.25 -2.06 -0.56
C PHE A 196 -13.27 -1.88 -2.08
N ALA A 197 -12.49 -2.66 -2.83
CA ALA A 197 -12.51 -2.59 -4.29
C ALA A 197 -13.91 -2.89 -4.86
N GLY A 198 -14.54 -3.98 -4.41
CA GLY A 198 -15.89 -4.38 -4.85
C GLY A 198 -16.97 -3.42 -4.36
N LEU A 199 -16.89 -3.00 -3.11
CA LEU A 199 -17.83 -2.05 -2.52
C LEU A 199 -17.79 -0.68 -3.22
N VAL A 200 -16.59 -0.15 -3.49
CA VAL A 200 -16.42 1.14 -4.17
C VAL A 200 -16.87 1.04 -5.64
N THR A 201 -16.49 -0.02 -6.34
CA THR A 201 -16.91 -0.20 -7.75
C THR A 201 -18.43 -0.40 -7.83
N GLY A 202 -19.03 -1.20 -6.92
CA GLY A 202 -20.47 -1.37 -6.84
C GLY A 202 -21.19 -0.05 -6.58
N ALA A 203 -20.67 0.77 -5.66
CA ALA A 203 -21.22 2.11 -5.40
C ALA A 203 -21.16 3.01 -6.64
N LYS A 204 -20.04 3.02 -7.38
CA LYS A 204 -19.90 3.83 -8.61
C LYS A 204 -20.79 3.32 -9.77
N LEU A 205 -21.02 2.02 -9.86
CA LEU A 205 -21.99 1.45 -10.80
C LEU A 205 -23.42 1.87 -10.44
N HIS A 206 -23.79 1.79 -9.16
CA HIS A 206 -25.10 2.26 -8.67
C HIS A 206 -25.30 3.76 -8.94
N GLU A 207 -24.30 4.60 -8.68
CA GLU A 207 -24.33 6.04 -9.01
C GLU A 207 -24.51 6.32 -10.51
N ALA A 208 -24.02 5.42 -11.38
CA ALA A 208 -24.24 5.45 -12.83
C ALA A 208 -25.59 4.85 -13.28
N GLY A 209 -26.43 4.37 -12.35
CA GLY A 209 -27.73 3.74 -12.66
C GLY A 209 -27.60 2.30 -13.14
N ILE A 210 -26.49 1.61 -12.86
CA ILE A 210 -26.26 0.21 -13.22
C ILE A 210 -26.45 -0.63 -11.96
N ASP A 211 -27.68 -1.15 -11.77
CA ASP A 211 -28.09 -1.86 -10.54
C ASP A 211 -28.01 -3.38 -10.65
N ASP A 212 -27.98 -3.96 -11.86
CA ASP A 212 -27.81 -5.42 -12.05
C ASP A 212 -26.34 -5.83 -11.86
N VAL A 213 -25.90 -5.72 -10.60
CA VAL A 213 -24.52 -5.98 -10.15
C VAL A 213 -24.54 -7.09 -9.12
N ARG A 214 -23.72 -8.13 -9.32
CA ARG A 214 -23.50 -9.20 -8.34
C ARG A 214 -22.10 -9.16 -7.79
N ILE A 215 -21.95 -9.01 -6.48
CA ILE A 215 -20.65 -9.18 -5.81
C ILE A 215 -20.54 -10.60 -5.29
N ILE A 216 -19.47 -11.31 -5.70
CA ILE A 216 -19.17 -12.68 -5.29
C ILE A 216 -18.04 -12.64 -4.27
N GLU A 217 -18.32 -13.04 -3.03
CA GLU A 217 -17.38 -12.99 -1.91
C GLU A 217 -17.23 -14.37 -1.25
N LYS A 218 -15.97 -14.80 -1.05
CA LYS A 218 -15.67 -16.08 -0.39
C LYS A 218 -15.89 -16.04 1.13
N GLY A 219 -15.80 -14.86 1.74
CA GLY A 219 -16.16 -14.63 3.14
C GLY A 219 -17.68 -14.61 3.35
N GLY A 220 -18.11 -14.73 4.59
CA GLY A 220 -19.52 -14.71 4.95
C GLY A 220 -20.17 -13.33 4.93
N ASP A 221 -19.43 -12.27 4.62
CA ASP A 221 -19.94 -10.89 4.58
C ASP A 221 -18.96 -9.99 3.81
N PHE A 222 -19.38 -8.75 3.50
CA PHE A 222 -18.49 -7.71 3.01
C PHE A 222 -17.40 -7.36 4.01
N GLY A 223 -16.25 -6.84 3.49
CA GLY A 223 -15.17 -6.31 4.30
C GLY A 223 -13.76 -6.69 3.82
N GLY A 224 -13.62 -7.75 3.04
CA GLY A 224 -12.33 -8.17 2.47
C GLY A 224 -11.23 -8.30 3.53
N THR A 225 -10.19 -7.44 3.47
CA THR A 225 -9.10 -7.42 4.46
C THR A 225 -9.63 -7.38 5.89
N TRP A 226 -10.66 -6.60 6.18
CA TRP A 226 -11.19 -6.40 7.53
C TRP A 226 -12.20 -7.47 7.94
N TYR A 227 -12.74 -8.20 7.00
CA TYR A 227 -13.47 -9.43 7.26
C TYR A 227 -12.54 -10.55 7.76
N TRP A 228 -11.37 -10.71 7.12
CA TRP A 228 -10.42 -11.76 7.43
C TRP A 228 -9.49 -11.43 8.61
N ASN A 229 -9.14 -10.16 8.81
CA ASN A 229 -8.15 -9.73 9.80
C ASN A 229 -8.83 -9.16 11.05
N ARG A 230 -9.35 -10.05 11.89
CA ARG A 230 -10.04 -9.73 13.14
C ARG A 230 -9.22 -10.08 14.38
N TYR A 231 -7.91 -10.21 14.28
CA TYR A 231 -7.03 -10.46 15.41
C TYR A 231 -7.09 -9.30 16.43
N PRO A 232 -6.80 -9.54 17.74
CA PRO A 232 -6.88 -8.50 18.76
C PRO A 232 -5.91 -7.35 18.48
N GLY A 233 -6.39 -6.12 18.62
CA GLY A 233 -5.63 -4.91 18.31
C GLY A 233 -5.52 -4.58 16.82
N ALA A 234 -6.21 -5.33 15.94
CA ALA A 234 -6.24 -5.02 14.50
C ALA A 234 -6.77 -3.59 14.27
N GLN A 235 -5.95 -2.76 13.61
CA GLN A 235 -6.20 -1.34 13.44
C GLN A 235 -5.50 -0.84 12.18
N CYS A 236 -6.10 0.14 11.49
CA CYS A 236 -5.41 0.85 10.42
C CYS A 236 -4.36 1.81 11.00
N ASP A 237 -3.23 1.95 10.33
CA ASP A 237 -2.19 2.95 10.65
C ASP A 237 -2.09 4.06 9.61
N THR A 238 -3.11 4.17 8.76
CA THR A 238 -3.41 5.33 7.93
C THR A 238 -4.64 6.01 8.51
N ALA A 239 -4.65 7.33 8.55
CA ALA A 239 -5.76 8.07 9.14
C ALA A 239 -7.10 7.72 8.48
N ALA A 240 -8.13 7.53 9.29
CA ALA A 240 -9.45 7.05 8.86
C ALA A 240 -10.07 7.88 7.74
N PHE A 241 -9.87 9.19 7.77
CA PHE A 241 -10.41 10.13 6.77
C PHE A 241 -9.93 9.90 5.33
N VAL A 242 -8.76 9.30 5.17
CA VAL A 242 -8.17 8.96 3.86
C VAL A 242 -8.07 7.46 3.63
N TYR A 243 -8.42 6.64 4.62
CA TYR A 243 -8.42 5.19 4.50
C TYR A 243 -9.82 4.60 4.28
N LEU A 244 -10.84 5.11 4.97
CA LEU A 244 -12.22 4.67 4.79
C LEU A 244 -12.82 5.34 3.55
N PRO A 245 -13.21 4.60 2.50
CA PRO A 245 -13.79 5.20 1.31
C PRO A 245 -15.25 5.61 1.55
N LEU A 246 -15.75 6.57 0.76
CA LEU A 246 -17.16 6.94 0.72
C LEU A 246 -17.73 7.43 2.06
N LEU A 247 -16.93 8.18 2.83
CA LEU A 247 -17.36 8.75 4.11
C LEU A 247 -18.41 9.84 3.92
N GLU A 248 -18.28 10.68 2.89
CA GLU A 248 -19.25 11.73 2.59
C GLU A 248 -20.58 11.13 2.15
N GLU A 249 -20.54 10.16 1.23
CA GLU A 249 -21.72 9.51 0.67
C GLU A 249 -22.50 8.76 1.74
N THR A 250 -21.82 8.04 2.61
CA THR A 250 -22.45 7.26 3.70
C THR A 250 -22.78 8.08 4.94
N GLY A 251 -22.27 9.32 5.04
CA GLY A 251 -22.40 10.17 6.22
C GLY A 251 -21.75 9.59 7.48
N HIS A 252 -20.78 8.68 7.33
CA HIS A 252 -20.09 8.08 8.46
C HIS A 252 -18.94 8.96 8.93
N MET A 253 -18.89 9.19 10.24
CA MET A 253 -17.75 9.80 10.89
C MET A 253 -16.96 8.75 11.67
N PRO A 254 -15.67 8.57 11.38
CA PRO A 254 -14.81 7.69 12.18
C PRO A 254 -14.73 8.14 13.63
N SER A 255 -14.71 7.18 14.56
CA SER A 255 -14.62 7.47 16.00
C SER A 255 -13.24 7.94 16.43
N GLU A 256 -12.21 7.47 15.75
CA GLU A 256 -10.80 7.72 16.06
C GLU A 256 -10.01 8.09 14.80
N LYS A 257 -8.89 8.76 14.98
CA LYS A 257 -7.98 9.09 13.87
C LYS A 257 -7.51 7.84 13.13
N TYR A 258 -7.21 6.77 13.87
CA TYR A 258 -6.83 5.46 13.34
C TYR A 258 -7.84 4.43 13.86
N THR A 259 -8.82 4.11 13.04
CA THR A 259 -9.92 3.22 13.42
C THR A 259 -9.50 1.77 13.59
N HIS A 260 -10.12 1.10 14.56
CA HIS A 260 -9.98 -0.34 14.78
C HIS A 260 -10.77 -1.18 13.77
N ALA A 261 -10.34 -2.42 13.56
CA ALA A 261 -10.94 -3.35 12.60
C ALA A 261 -12.45 -3.51 12.71
N PRO A 262 -13.08 -3.59 13.90
CA PRO A 262 -14.53 -3.69 14.01
C PRO A 262 -15.28 -2.53 13.37
N GLU A 263 -14.82 -1.28 13.54
CA GLU A 263 -15.44 -0.11 12.93
C GLU A 263 -15.24 -0.08 11.41
N ILE A 264 -14.06 -0.49 10.93
CA ILE A 264 -13.77 -0.54 9.48
C ILE A 264 -14.64 -1.61 8.81
N LEU A 265 -14.83 -2.76 9.46
CA LEU A 265 -15.73 -3.80 8.99
C LEU A 265 -17.19 -3.33 8.96
N ASP A 266 -17.61 -2.61 10.01
CA ASP A 266 -18.95 -2.03 10.09
C ASP A 266 -19.18 -0.97 9.00
N HIS A 267 -18.15 -0.18 8.68
CA HIS A 267 -18.19 0.77 7.57
C HIS A 267 -18.32 0.06 6.22
N SER A 268 -17.63 -1.05 6.00
CA SER A 268 -17.80 -1.89 4.81
C SER A 268 -19.25 -2.34 4.65
N ARG A 269 -19.88 -2.82 5.72
CA ARG A 269 -21.28 -3.19 5.75
C ARG A 269 -22.21 -2.00 5.50
N ARG A 270 -21.85 -0.82 6.01
CA ARG A 270 -22.59 0.43 5.79
C ARG A 270 -22.60 0.80 4.31
N ILE A 271 -21.47 0.74 3.62
CA ILE A 271 -21.38 0.96 2.18
C ILE A 271 -22.30 -0.03 1.45
N GLY A 272 -22.18 -1.32 1.77
CA GLY A 272 -23.01 -2.36 1.15
C GLY A 272 -24.52 -2.12 1.29
N ARG A 273 -24.96 -1.61 2.45
CA ARG A 273 -26.38 -1.27 2.68
C ARG A 273 -26.79 0.05 2.02
N HIS A 274 -25.91 1.04 2.01
CA HIS A 274 -26.20 2.37 1.49
C HIS A 274 -26.43 2.36 -0.03
N PHE A 275 -25.72 1.48 -0.74
CA PHE A 275 -25.80 1.33 -2.20
C PHE A 275 -26.54 0.03 -2.63
N ASP A 276 -27.35 -0.56 -1.75
CA ASP A 276 -28.17 -1.75 -2.00
C ASP A 276 -27.38 -2.97 -2.55
N LEU A 277 -26.07 -3.05 -2.28
CA LEU A 277 -25.19 -4.09 -2.83
C LEU A 277 -25.45 -5.48 -2.22
N TYR A 278 -26.18 -5.57 -1.10
CA TYR A 278 -26.57 -6.84 -0.50
C TYR A 278 -27.62 -7.59 -1.31
N ASP A 279 -28.43 -6.90 -2.10
CA ASP A 279 -29.62 -7.46 -2.76
C ASP A 279 -29.26 -8.59 -3.73
N ASN A 280 -28.10 -8.50 -4.39
CA ASN A 280 -27.63 -9.49 -5.35
C ASN A 280 -26.25 -10.09 -5.00
N ALA A 281 -25.72 -9.83 -3.79
CA ALA A 281 -24.44 -10.39 -3.37
C ALA A 281 -24.54 -11.88 -3.02
N VAL A 282 -23.50 -12.63 -3.29
CA VAL A 282 -23.36 -14.04 -2.87
C VAL A 282 -22.11 -14.22 -2.00
N PHE A 283 -22.35 -14.58 -0.75
CA PHE A 283 -21.32 -14.79 0.26
C PHE A 283 -20.97 -16.28 0.44
N SER A 284 -19.91 -16.56 1.17
CA SER A 284 -19.36 -17.91 1.37
C SER A 284 -19.21 -18.68 0.06
N THR A 285 -18.82 -17.95 -1.01
CA THR A 285 -18.81 -18.43 -2.38
C THR A 285 -17.48 -18.09 -3.03
N GLU A 286 -16.63 -19.11 -3.19
CA GLU A 286 -15.30 -18.98 -3.78
C GLU A 286 -15.35 -19.29 -5.28
N VAL A 287 -14.91 -18.34 -6.11
CA VAL A 287 -14.74 -18.57 -7.55
C VAL A 287 -13.62 -19.57 -7.77
N THR A 288 -13.88 -20.58 -8.61
CA THR A 288 -12.90 -21.64 -8.93
C THR A 288 -12.41 -21.57 -10.38
N SER A 289 -13.17 -20.92 -11.28
CA SER A 289 -12.71 -20.61 -12.63
C SER A 289 -13.53 -19.48 -13.21
N LEU A 290 -12.90 -18.70 -14.11
CA LEU A 290 -13.49 -17.65 -14.90
C LEU A 290 -13.12 -17.90 -16.37
N THR A 291 -14.10 -18.07 -17.26
CA THR A 291 -13.84 -18.45 -18.64
C THR A 291 -14.72 -17.62 -19.58
N TRP A 292 -14.09 -17.01 -20.59
CA TRP A 292 -14.81 -16.30 -21.64
C TRP A 292 -15.45 -17.28 -22.64
N ASP A 293 -16.68 -17.02 -23.02
CA ASP A 293 -17.42 -17.73 -24.07
C ASP A 293 -17.66 -16.76 -25.25
N ASP A 294 -16.89 -16.95 -26.32
CA ASP A 294 -16.93 -16.07 -27.49
C ASP A 294 -18.28 -16.12 -28.23
N ASP A 295 -18.93 -17.28 -28.27
CA ASP A 295 -20.22 -17.44 -28.94
C ASP A 295 -21.35 -16.70 -28.19
N ALA A 296 -21.33 -16.83 -26.86
CA ALA A 296 -22.31 -16.17 -25.99
C ALA A 296 -21.92 -14.72 -25.67
N ARG A 297 -20.64 -14.33 -25.86
CA ARG A 297 -20.05 -13.07 -25.41
C ARG A 297 -20.31 -12.83 -23.92
N ARG A 298 -20.04 -13.87 -23.11
CA ARG A 298 -20.28 -13.89 -21.67
C ARG A 298 -19.13 -14.54 -20.94
N TRP A 299 -18.88 -14.06 -19.74
CA TRP A 299 -18.03 -14.74 -18.77
C TRP A 299 -18.82 -15.84 -18.09
N ILE A 300 -18.27 -17.05 -18.05
CA ILE A 300 -18.78 -18.18 -17.28
C ILE A 300 -18.01 -18.24 -15.96
N ILE A 301 -18.72 -18.06 -14.85
CA ILE A 301 -18.17 -18.01 -13.50
C ILE A 301 -18.56 -19.32 -12.78
N ARG A 302 -17.58 -20.15 -12.43
CA ARG A 302 -17.79 -21.35 -11.63
C ARG A 302 -17.31 -21.14 -10.21
N THR A 303 -17.98 -21.75 -9.25
CA THR A 303 -17.68 -21.60 -7.83
C THR A 303 -17.58 -22.96 -7.12
N ASN A 304 -17.05 -22.94 -5.89
CA ASN A 304 -17.02 -24.10 -4.99
C ASN A 304 -18.41 -24.58 -4.56
N ARG A 305 -19.48 -23.81 -4.89
CA ARG A 305 -20.90 -24.13 -4.59
C ARG A 305 -21.61 -24.83 -5.74
N GLY A 306 -20.90 -25.16 -6.81
CA GLY A 306 -21.46 -25.76 -8.02
C GLY A 306 -22.17 -24.79 -8.94
N ASP A 307 -22.05 -23.50 -8.72
CA ASP A 307 -22.60 -22.47 -9.57
C ASP A 307 -21.94 -22.49 -10.96
N GLN A 308 -22.71 -22.08 -11.97
CA GLN A 308 -22.27 -21.72 -13.30
C GLN A 308 -23.05 -20.47 -13.74
N MET A 309 -22.71 -19.35 -13.11
CA MET A 309 -23.30 -18.06 -13.43
C MET A 309 -22.71 -17.47 -14.71
N ARG A 310 -23.43 -16.55 -15.32
CA ARG A 310 -22.97 -15.78 -16.47
C ARG A 310 -22.94 -14.30 -16.13
N ALA A 311 -22.00 -13.58 -16.70
CA ALA A 311 -21.97 -12.13 -16.64
C ALA A 311 -21.51 -11.55 -17.98
N ARG A 312 -22.10 -10.42 -18.37
CA ARG A 312 -21.61 -9.70 -19.56
C ARG A 312 -20.27 -9.03 -19.26
N PHE A 313 -20.18 -8.31 -18.14
CA PHE A 313 -18.97 -7.68 -17.66
C PHE A 313 -18.51 -8.34 -16.35
N VAL A 314 -17.22 -8.54 -16.22
CA VAL A 314 -16.62 -9.00 -14.96
C VAL A 314 -15.56 -8.02 -14.51
N ALA A 315 -15.66 -7.59 -13.26
CA ALA A 315 -14.58 -6.87 -12.57
C ALA A 315 -14.03 -7.73 -11.43
N MET A 316 -12.73 -7.64 -11.17
CA MET A 316 -12.13 -8.41 -10.09
C MET A 316 -11.15 -7.59 -9.27
N GLY A 317 -11.34 -7.67 -7.95
CA GLY A 317 -10.49 -7.04 -6.94
C GLY A 317 -10.24 -7.99 -5.77
N THR A 318 -9.44 -9.05 -6.03
CA THR A 318 -9.25 -10.15 -5.05
C THR A 318 -8.38 -9.75 -3.85
N GLY A 319 -7.72 -8.58 -3.89
CA GLY A 319 -6.93 -8.06 -2.79
C GLY A 319 -5.70 -8.89 -2.40
N PRO A 320 -4.74 -8.32 -1.66
CA PRO A 320 -3.50 -9.04 -1.30
C PRO A 320 -3.49 -9.65 0.10
N LEU A 321 -4.45 -9.30 1.01
CA LEU A 321 -4.36 -9.63 2.44
C LEU A 321 -5.47 -10.58 2.91
N HIS A 322 -5.75 -11.62 2.15
CA HIS A 322 -6.78 -12.61 2.48
C HIS A 322 -6.28 -14.06 2.47
N ARG A 323 -5.30 -14.41 1.61
CA ARG A 323 -4.74 -15.76 1.52
C ARG A 323 -3.48 -15.85 2.37
N PRO A 324 -3.51 -16.57 3.50
CA PRO A 324 -2.37 -16.66 4.39
C PRO A 324 -1.21 -17.40 3.74
N LYS A 325 0.00 -17.10 4.20
CA LYS A 325 1.25 -17.71 3.78
C LYS A 325 1.95 -18.29 5.00
N LEU A 326 2.24 -19.58 5.00
CA LEU A 326 2.92 -20.26 6.10
C LEU A 326 4.43 -20.30 5.87
N PRO A 327 5.26 -20.22 6.93
CA PRO A 327 6.70 -20.38 6.79
C PRO A 327 7.04 -21.85 6.49
N GLY A 328 7.93 -22.07 5.51
CA GLY A 328 8.43 -23.40 5.14
C GLY A 328 9.44 -23.95 6.16
N ILE A 329 9.03 -24.03 7.43
CA ILE A 329 9.86 -24.54 8.52
C ILE A 329 9.73 -26.06 8.56
N SER A 330 10.86 -26.77 8.58
CA SER A 330 10.89 -28.23 8.67
C SER A 330 10.09 -28.74 9.88
N GLY A 331 9.15 -29.68 9.64
CA GLY A 331 8.31 -30.30 10.66
C GLY A 331 7.09 -29.47 11.08
N ILE A 332 6.77 -28.37 10.39
CA ILE A 332 5.58 -27.54 10.69
C ILE A 332 4.29 -28.38 10.72
N GLU A 333 4.22 -29.42 9.93
CA GLU A 333 3.10 -30.37 9.84
C GLU A 333 3.01 -31.30 11.06
N THR A 334 4.06 -31.40 11.86
CA THR A 334 4.13 -32.34 12.99
C THR A 334 3.63 -31.78 14.31
N TYR A 335 3.44 -30.44 14.39
CA TYR A 335 3.00 -29.78 15.62
C TYR A 335 1.62 -30.28 16.06
N ARG A 336 1.48 -30.60 17.34
CA ARG A 336 0.25 -31.16 17.92
C ARG A 336 -0.47 -30.22 18.88
N GLY A 337 0.16 -29.11 19.26
CA GLY A 337 -0.49 -28.05 20.02
C GLY A 337 -1.52 -27.31 19.15
N HIS A 338 -2.23 -26.40 19.76
CA HIS A 338 -3.18 -25.56 19.03
C HIS A 338 -2.43 -24.58 18.11
N SER A 339 -2.89 -24.39 16.87
CA SER A 339 -2.22 -23.43 15.96
C SER A 339 -3.18 -22.85 14.95
N PHE A 340 -3.00 -21.54 14.68
CA PHE A 340 -3.76 -20.79 13.69
C PHE A 340 -2.92 -19.67 13.07
N HIS A 341 -3.35 -19.19 11.92
CA HIS A 341 -2.80 -17.97 11.32
C HIS A 341 -3.56 -16.74 11.85
N THR A 342 -2.90 -15.61 12.04
CA THR A 342 -3.52 -14.39 12.60
C THR A 342 -4.78 -13.92 11.86
N SER A 343 -4.89 -14.17 10.56
CA SER A 343 -6.11 -13.87 9.78
C SER A 343 -7.25 -14.88 9.97
N ARG A 344 -7.04 -15.89 10.80
CA ARG A 344 -8.02 -16.90 11.21
C ARG A 344 -7.92 -17.06 12.73
N TRP A 345 -8.00 -15.90 13.43
CA TRP A 345 -7.87 -15.87 14.89
C TRP A 345 -8.96 -16.69 15.55
N ASP A 346 -8.55 -17.59 16.41
CA ASP A 346 -9.44 -18.51 17.11
C ASP A 346 -9.78 -17.98 18.51
N TYR A 347 -10.88 -17.24 18.61
CA TYR A 347 -11.36 -16.69 19.87
C TYR A 347 -12.00 -17.75 20.78
N ASP A 348 -12.46 -18.88 20.25
CA ASP A 348 -12.97 -19.99 21.05
C ASP A 348 -11.85 -20.60 21.90
N TYR A 349 -10.62 -20.62 21.36
CA TYR A 349 -9.45 -21.09 22.10
C TYR A 349 -8.80 -20.00 22.95
N THR A 350 -8.64 -18.79 22.40
CA THR A 350 -7.89 -17.72 23.08
C THR A 350 -8.71 -16.95 24.10
N GLY A 351 -10.04 -17.02 24.04
CA GLY A 351 -10.92 -16.05 24.69
C GLY A 351 -10.82 -14.67 24.03
N GLY A 352 -11.48 -13.69 24.62
CA GLY A 352 -11.52 -12.33 24.10
C GLY A 352 -12.42 -12.16 22.87
N ASP A 353 -12.22 -11.06 22.15
CA ASP A 353 -12.96 -10.73 20.94
C ASP A 353 -12.19 -9.69 20.07
N PRO A 354 -12.64 -9.38 18.85
CA PRO A 354 -12.00 -8.39 17.99
C PRO A 354 -11.94 -6.96 18.54
N SER A 355 -12.72 -6.62 19.57
CA SER A 355 -12.68 -5.30 20.21
C SER A 355 -11.51 -5.15 21.18
N GLY A 356 -10.74 -6.22 21.42
CA GLY A 356 -9.58 -6.22 22.30
C GLY A 356 -9.88 -6.65 23.75
N ALA A 357 -10.98 -7.35 23.98
CA ALA A 357 -11.24 -7.98 25.28
C ALA A 357 -10.09 -8.94 25.68
N PRO A 358 -9.85 -9.16 26.99
CA PRO A 358 -8.77 -10.02 27.48
C PRO A 358 -8.82 -11.43 26.89
N LEU A 359 -7.65 -11.98 26.53
CA LEU A 359 -7.51 -13.32 25.95
C LEU A 359 -7.41 -14.40 27.05
N ASP A 360 -8.41 -14.46 27.93
CA ASP A 360 -8.39 -15.23 29.19
C ASP A 360 -8.12 -16.73 28.99
N GLY A 361 -8.43 -17.28 27.79
CA GLY A 361 -8.09 -18.66 27.43
C GLY A 361 -6.60 -18.96 27.34
N LEU A 362 -5.75 -17.92 27.34
CA LEU A 362 -4.29 -18.03 27.28
C LEU A 362 -3.59 -17.87 28.64
N ALA A 363 -4.31 -17.61 29.70
CA ALA A 363 -3.73 -17.26 31.01
C ALA A 363 -2.86 -18.37 31.65
N ASP A 364 -3.03 -19.61 31.22
CA ASP A 364 -2.25 -20.78 31.65
C ASP A 364 -1.46 -21.42 30.49
N LYS A 365 -1.20 -20.67 29.41
CA LYS A 365 -0.60 -21.20 28.17
C LYS A 365 0.76 -20.57 27.86
N ARG A 366 1.65 -21.40 27.33
CA ARG A 366 2.90 -20.99 26.67
C ARG A 366 2.59 -20.75 25.20
N VAL A 367 2.60 -19.50 24.82
CA VAL A 367 2.23 -19.04 23.47
C VAL A 367 3.47 -18.71 22.65
N GLY A 368 3.59 -19.24 21.46
CA GLY A 368 4.59 -18.84 20.48
C GLY A 368 3.95 -18.03 19.35
N ILE A 369 4.54 -16.89 18.98
CA ILE A 369 4.15 -16.15 17.78
C ILE A 369 5.33 -16.05 16.82
N ILE A 370 5.12 -16.45 15.56
CA ILE A 370 6.14 -16.41 14.51
C ILE A 370 5.93 -15.18 13.63
N GLY A 371 6.88 -14.23 13.70
CA GLY A 371 6.87 -12.99 12.93
C GLY A 371 6.76 -11.74 13.81
N THR A 372 7.29 -10.63 13.28
CA THR A 372 7.29 -9.31 13.89
C THR A 372 6.88 -8.22 12.90
N GLY A 373 6.09 -8.57 11.87
CA GLY A 373 5.50 -7.62 10.92
C GLY A 373 4.27 -6.90 11.50
N ALA A 374 3.58 -6.11 10.69
CA ALA A 374 2.48 -5.24 11.11
C ALA A 374 1.41 -5.95 11.94
N THR A 375 1.01 -7.17 11.57
CA THR A 375 0.03 -7.95 12.32
C THR A 375 0.54 -8.32 13.72
N ALA A 376 1.76 -8.85 13.80
CA ALA A 376 2.37 -9.22 15.09
C ALA A 376 2.54 -8.00 16.00
N VAL A 377 2.94 -6.86 15.44
CA VAL A 377 3.07 -5.59 16.18
C VAL A 377 1.78 -5.22 16.88
N GLN A 378 0.63 -5.48 16.26
CA GLN A 378 -0.67 -5.13 16.82
C GLN A 378 -1.18 -6.16 17.85
N CYS A 379 -0.98 -7.46 17.64
CA CYS A 379 -1.50 -8.47 18.57
C CYS A 379 -0.57 -8.81 19.74
N ILE A 380 0.75 -8.58 19.65
CA ILE A 380 1.71 -8.87 20.73
C ILE A 380 1.36 -8.17 22.05
N PRO A 381 0.96 -6.89 22.10
CA PRO A 381 0.57 -6.26 23.37
C PRO A 381 -0.61 -6.96 24.06
N HIS A 382 -1.57 -7.49 23.31
CA HIS A 382 -2.70 -8.24 23.86
C HIS A 382 -2.27 -9.61 24.38
N LEU A 383 -1.39 -10.30 23.66
CA LEU A 383 -0.83 -11.57 24.08
C LEU A 383 0.04 -11.42 25.34
N ALA A 384 0.88 -10.38 25.38
CA ALA A 384 1.79 -10.12 26.51
C ALA A 384 1.07 -9.86 27.84
N ARG A 385 -0.15 -9.30 27.79
CA ARG A 385 -0.95 -9.03 28.99
C ARG A 385 -1.62 -10.26 29.59
N THR A 386 -1.76 -11.35 28.81
CA THR A 386 -2.64 -12.46 29.20
C THR A 386 -1.99 -13.82 29.15
N ALA A 387 -1.06 -14.11 28.23
CA ALA A 387 -0.38 -15.39 28.19
C ALA A 387 0.48 -15.63 29.42
N GLU A 388 0.55 -16.88 29.94
CA GLU A 388 1.48 -17.25 31.02
C GLU A 388 2.92 -16.98 30.59
N GLU A 389 3.29 -17.41 29.38
CA GLU A 389 4.58 -17.17 28.74
C GLU A 389 4.35 -16.87 27.25
N LEU A 390 4.90 -15.76 26.76
CA LEU A 390 4.87 -15.39 25.35
C LEU A 390 6.27 -15.44 24.75
N TYR A 391 6.47 -16.25 23.73
CA TYR A 391 7.71 -16.35 22.96
C TYR A 391 7.52 -15.74 21.58
N VAL A 392 8.17 -14.58 21.33
CA VAL A 392 8.11 -13.87 20.05
C VAL A 392 9.32 -14.25 19.19
N PHE A 393 9.11 -15.04 18.16
CA PHE A 393 10.18 -15.48 17.26
C PHE A 393 10.45 -14.45 16.16
N GLN A 394 11.58 -13.76 16.28
CA GLN A 394 11.99 -12.68 15.39
C GLN A 394 13.06 -13.10 14.40
N ARG A 395 12.84 -12.87 13.10
CA ARG A 395 13.89 -12.91 12.07
C ARG A 395 14.42 -11.52 11.75
N THR A 396 13.56 -10.53 11.66
CA THR A 396 13.87 -9.15 11.31
C THR A 396 13.03 -8.21 12.15
N PRO A 397 13.59 -7.29 12.92
CA PRO A 397 12.82 -6.29 13.66
C PRO A 397 12.04 -5.38 12.70
N SER A 398 10.89 -4.90 13.10
CA SER A 398 10.14 -3.86 12.40
C SER A 398 10.52 -2.46 12.90
N SER A 399 10.42 -1.45 12.04
CA SER A 399 10.49 -0.05 12.47
C SER A 399 9.18 0.31 13.15
N ILE A 400 9.24 0.75 14.41
CA ILE A 400 8.06 1.06 15.22
C ILE A 400 8.08 2.54 15.59
N ASP A 401 7.28 3.31 14.87
CA ASP A 401 7.09 4.71 15.15
C ASP A 401 5.85 4.95 16.03
N VAL A 402 5.65 6.18 16.45
CA VAL A 402 4.49 6.60 17.23
C VAL A 402 3.25 6.62 16.36
N ARG A 403 2.14 6.08 16.84
CA ARG A 403 0.82 6.20 16.20
C ARG A 403 0.07 7.43 16.69
N ASN A 404 0.08 7.67 17.99
CA ASN A 404 -0.63 8.77 18.63
C ASN A 404 -2.11 8.82 18.24
N ASN A 405 -2.80 7.67 18.42
CA ASN A 405 -4.23 7.58 18.16
C ASN A 405 -5.03 8.44 19.18
N HIS A 406 -6.14 8.99 18.75
CA HIS A 406 -7.03 9.80 19.57
C HIS A 406 -8.44 9.83 18.97
N ASP A 407 -9.41 10.09 19.82
CA ASP A 407 -10.81 10.27 19.44
C ASP A 407 -10.97 11.48 18.53
N ILE A 408 -11.91 11.40 17.59
CA ILE A 408 -12.29 12.50 16.72
C ILE A 408 -13.37 13.34 17.40
N ASP A 409 -13.21 14.67 17.37
CA ASP A 409 -14.20 15.61 17.84
C ASP A 409 -15.42 15.64 16.87
N PRO A 410 -16.60 15.20 17.33
CA PRO A 410 -17.81 15.23 16.51
C PRO A 410 -18.18 16.62 15.99
N ASP A 411 -17.92 17.65 16.79
CA ASP A 411 -18.27 19.03 16.39
C ASP A 411 -17.37 19.52 15.24
N TRP A 412 -16.11 19.07 15.19
CA TRP A 412 -15.21 19.39 14.09
C TRP A 412 -15.71 18.83 12.76
N PHE A 413 -16.22 17.60 12.74
CA PHE A 413 -16.74 16.98 11.53
C PHE A 413 -17.85 17.81 10.86
N THR A 414 -18.69 18.47 11.65
CA THR A 414 -19.75 19.34 11.13
C THR A 414 -19.24 20.60 10.42
N THR A 415 -17.96 20.92 10.55
CA THR A 415 -17.33 22.08 9.88
C THR A 415 -16.81 21.77 8.47
N LEU A 416 -16.73 20.49 8.11
CA LEU A 416 -16.23 20.05 6.81
C LEU A 416 -17.22 20.44 5.70
N GLN A 417 -16.67 20.83 4.55
CA GLN A 417 -17.48 21.23 3.40
C GLN A 417 -17.58 20.10 2.40
N PRO A 418 -18.65 20.01 1.60
CA PRO A 418 -18.77 19.00 0.55
C PRO A 418 -17.52 18.96 -0.36
N GLY A 419 -17.06 17.73 -0.65
CA GLY A 419 -15.82 17.49 -1.40
C GLY A 419 -14.56 17.39 -0.54
N TRP A 420 -14.69 17.50 0.79
CA TRP A 420 -13.54 17.46 1.71
C TRP A 420 -12.76 16.14 1.61
N GLN A 421 -13.43 15.00 1.42
CA GLN A 421 -12.73 13.72 1.39
C GLN A 421 -11.83 13.60 0.14
N ALA A 422 -12.32 14.05 -1.02
CA ALA A 422 -11.51 14.08 -2.24
C ALA A 422 -10.28 14.99 -2.09
N GLU A 423 -10.45 16.17 -1.46
CA GLU A 423 -9.34 17.08 -1.16
C GLU A 423 -8.30 16.43 -0.24
N TRP A 424 -8.74 15.76 0.82
CA TRP A 424 -7.86 15.08 1.78
C TRP A 424 -7.13 13.89 1.16
N LEU A 425 -7.81 13.10 0.35
CA LEU A 425 -7.22 11.99 -0.39
C LEU A 425 -6.11 12.47 -1.34
N MET A 426 -6.37 13.54 -2.09
CA MET A 426 -5.38 14.12 -3.00
C MET A 426 -4.20 14.74 -2.24
N ASN A 427 -4.46 15.47 -1.14
CA ASN A 427 -3.42 16.03 -0.27
C ASN A 427 -2.52 14.93 0.30
N PHE A 428 -3.12 13.89 0.87
CA PHE A 428 -2.39 12.76 1.44
C PHE A 428 -1.55 12.02 0.39
N THR A 429 -2.15 11.70 -0.77
CA THR A 429 -1.42 11.03 -1.86
C THR A 429 -0.24 11.88 -2.34
N THR A 430 -0.44 13.20 -2.49
CA THR A 430 0.64 14.12 -2.88
C THR A 430 1.81 14.05 -1.89
N LEU A 431 1.54 14.15 -0.60
CA LEU A 431 2.58 14.15 0.43
C LEU A 431 3.23 12.78 0.61
N GLN A 432 2.44 11.71 0.65
CA GLN A 432 2.92 10.34 0.82
C GLN A 432 3.90 9.94 -0.31
N THR A 433 3.70 10.44 -1.51
CA THR A 433 4.50 10.09 -2.68
C THR A 433 5.65 11.06 -2.98
N GLY A 434 5.93 11.98 -2.06
CA GLY A 434 7.08 12.87 -2.12
C GLY A 434 6.81 14.23 -2.76
N GLY A 435 5.55 14.54 -3.09
CA GLY A 435 5.15 15.86 -3.55
C GLY A 435 5.03 16.88 -2.41
N PHE A 436 4.70 18.10 -2.75
CA PHE A 436 4.56 19.21 -1.82
C PHE A 436 3.13 19.74 -1.81
N ALA A 437 2.57 19.95 -0.63
CA ALA A 437 1.32 20.66 -0.41
C ALA A 437 1.57 21.81 0.56
N ALA A 438 0.69 22.84 0.52
CA ALA A 438 0.79 24.00 1.40
C ALA A 438 0.60 23.62 2.88
N GLU A 439 -0.28 22.66 3.13
CA GLU A 439 -0.58 22.11 4.45
C GLU A 439 -0.71 20.59 4.36
N ASP A 440 -0.27 19.88 5.39
CA ASP A 440 -0.58 18.46 5.60
C ASP A 440 -1.89 18.39 6.39
N LEU A 441 -2.96 17.97 5.71
CA LEU A 441 -4.28 17.87 6.32
C LEU A 441 -4.40 16.69 7.27
N VAL A 442 -3.62 15.63 7.03
CA VAL A 442 -3.69 14.37 7.78
C VAL A 442 -2.72 14.33 8.95
N LYS A 443 -1.50 14.80 8.76
CA LYS A 443 -0.42 14.87 9.79
C LYS A 443 -0.19 13.51 10.44
N ASP A 444 0.11 12.50 9.61
CA ASP A 444 0.44 11.16 10.11
C ASP A 444 1.88 10.75 9.80
N GLY A 445 2.26 9.55 10.27
CA GLY A 445 3.62 9.06 10.10
C GLY A 445 4.00 8.75 8.64
N TRP A 446 3.04 8.59 7.73
CA TRP A 446 3.29 8.35 6.32
C TRP A 446 3.75 9.61 5.57
N THR A 447 3.39 10.80 6.07
CA THR A 447 3.76 12.09 5.47
C THR A 447 4.97 12.75 6.13
N ASP A 448 5.45 12.21 7.27
CA ASP A 448 6.54 12.81 8.08
C ASP A 448 7.84 13.01 7.29
N ILE A 449 8.29 12.04 6.50
CA ILE A 449 9.54 12.19 5.70
C ILE A 449 9.40 13.32 4.69
N SER A 450 8.27 13.40 4.00
CA SER A 450 8.02 14.47 3.02
C SER A 450 8.03 15.85 3.65
N GLN A 451 7.46 15.97 4.85
CA GLN A 451 7.52 17.22 5.61
C GLN A 451 8.96 17.59 6.00
N ARG A 452 9.74 16.62 6.49
CA ARG A 452 11.17 16.84 6.83
C ARG A 452 11.98 17.31 5.63
N ILE A 453 11.77 16.71 4.45
CA ILE A 453 12.42 17.11 3.21
C ILE A 453 12.03 18.54 2.87
N ARG A 454 10.73 18.87 2.89
CA ARG A 454 10.22 20.22 2.65
C ARG A 454 10.87 21.25 3.58
N ASP A 455 10.91 20.96 4.87
CA ASP A 455 11.48 21.88 5.86
C ASP A 455 12.98 22.09 5.64
N LYS A 456 13.74 21.04 5.25
CA LYS A 456 15.15 21.15 4.89
C LYS A 456 15.38 22.02 3.65
N VAL A 457 14.57 21.83 2.62
CA VAL A 457 14.62 22.64 1.40
C VAL A 457 14.28 24.09 1.68
N LEU A 458 13.20 24.37 2.43
CA LEU A 458 12.77 25.73 2.75
C LEU A 458 13.72 26.46 3.72
N SER A 459 14.42 25.74 4.59
CA SER A 459 15.37 26.35 5.53
C SER A 459 16.66 26.85 4.86
N ASN A 460 16.92 26.45 3.60
CA ASN A 460 18.08 26.86 2.82
C ASN A 460 17.71 27.68 1.57
N PRO A 461 17.15 28.90 1.72
CA PRO A 461 16.59 29.65 0.61
C PRO A 461 17.58 30.12 -0.46
N GLY A 462 18.88 29.92 -0.26
CA GLY A 462 19.93 30.24 -1.24
C GLY A 462 20.52 29.00 -1.94
N GLN A 463 20.07 27.79 -1.58
CA GLN A 463 20.52 26.57 -2.19
C GLN A 463 19.67 26.27 -3.44
N GLU A 464 20.34 26.01 -4.56
CA GLU A 464 19.68 25.54 -5.78
C GLU A 464 18.99 24.22 -5.52
N PHE A 465 17.74 24.06 -5.96
CA PHE A 465 16.99 22.83 -5.87
C PHE A 465 17.35 21.93 -7.05
N THR A 466 18.37 21.10 -6.85
CA THR A 466 18.80 20.10 -7.82
C THR A 466 18.40 18.70 -7.35
N ARG A 467 18.54 17.72 -8.23
CA ARG A 467 18.32 16.31 -7.92
C ARG A 467 19.23 15.82 -6.78
N GLU A 468 20.49 16.26 -6.76
CA GLU A 468 21.45 15.92 -5.71
C GLU A 468 21.03 16.51 -4.35
N THR A 469 20.57 17.75 -4.32
CA THR A 469 20.10 18.39 -3.09
C THR A 469 18.82 17.74 -2.56
N PHE A 470 17.92 17.29 -3.44
CA PHE A 470 16.74 16.52 -3.05
C PHE A 470 17.11 15.15 -2.48
N ILE A 471 17.97 14.38 -3.17
CA ILE A 471 18.43 13.06 -2.68
C ILE A 471 19.10 13.21 -1.33
N LYS A 472 19.96 14.22 -1.17
CA LYS A 472 20.60 14.49 0.11
C LYS A 472 19.59 14.82 1.21
N ALA A 473 18.61 15.67 0.94
CA ALA A 473 17.56 16.02 1.91
C ALA A 473 16.74 14.79 2.31
N TYR A 474 16.45 13.91 1.35
CA TYR A 474 15.77 12.65 1.58
C TYR A 474 16.60 11.71 2.47
N GLU A 475 17.86 11.46 2.12
CA GLU A 475 18.76 10.60 2.91
C GLU A 475 18.97 11.13 4.33
N ASP A 476 19.16 12.45 4.47
CA ASP A 476 19.27 13.11 5.77
C ASP A 476 18.00 12.91 6.62
N SER A 477 16.82 13.01 6.00
CA SER A 477 15.53 12.84 6.68
C SER A 477 15.28 11.39 7.10
N ASP A 478 15.62 10.43 6.25
CA ASP A 478 15.54 9.00 6.55
C ASP A 478 16.48 8.59 7.68
N ASP A 479 17.76 9.04 7.63
CA ASP A 479 18.76 8.73 8.64
C ASP A 479 18.37 9.31 10.02
N GLU A 480 17.84 10.54 10.07
CA GLU A 480 17.31 11.17 11.29
C GLU A 480 16.11 10.38 11.83
N LYS A 481 15.12 10.10 10.98
CA LYS A 481 13.91 9.36 11.36
C LYS A 481 14.24 7.97 11.91
N MET A 482 15.11 7.23 11.22
CA MET A 482 15.50 5.89 11.67
C MET A 482 16.34 5.95 12.96
N THR A 483 17.06 7.03 13.20
CA THR A 483 17.77 7.25 14.47
C THR A 483 16.79 7.54 15.62
N GLU A 484 15.75 8.35 15.38
CA GLU A 484 14.68 8.59 16.35
C GLU A 484 13.96 7.28 16.71
N ILE A 485 13.63 6.44 15.72
CA ILE A 485 12.98 5.14 15.93
C ILE A 485 13.86 4.23 16.79
N ARG A 486 15.17 4.14 16.52
CA ARG A 486 16.10 3.35 17.34
C ARG A 486 16.25 3.91 18.75
N SER A 487 16.29 5.22 18.90
CA SER A 487 16.34 5.87 20.22
C SER A 487 15.05 5.65 21.03
N ARG A 488 13.90 5.58 20.35
CA ARG A 488 12.62 5.22 20.98
C ARG A 488 12.67 3.79 21.54
N VAL A 489 13.27 2.84 20.85
CA VAL A 489 13.46 1.47 21.37
C VAL A 489 14.29 1.50 22.65
N ASP A 490 15.42 2.21 22.67
CA ASP A 490 16.28 2.34 23.87
C ASP A 490 15.55 3.01 25.05
N ALA A 491 14.63 3.92 24.77
CA ALA A 491 13.89 4.64 25.79
C ALA A 491 12.76 3.82 26.45
N LEU A 492 12.15 2.90 25.69
CA LEU A 492 10.96 2.18 26.13
C LEU A 492 11.24 0.75 26.60
N VAL A 493 12.23 0.06 26.04
CA VAL A 493 12.55 -1.33 26.38
C VAL A 493 13.61 -1.37 27.48
N ALA A 494 13.24 -1.95 28.61
CA ALA A 494 14.08 -1.92 29.83
C ALA A 494 15.33 -2.83 29.74
N ASP A 495 15.21 -4.01 29.12
CA ASP A 495 16.35 -4.92 28.90
C ASP A 495 17.17 -4.48 27.71
N ALA A 496 18.45 -4.13 27.94
CA ALA A 496 19.32 -3.60 26.92
C ALA A 496 19.59 -4.59 25.76
N SER A 497 19.56 -5.90 26.02
CA SER A 497 19.78 -6.91 24.98
C SER A 497 18.55 -7.05 24.08
N THR A 498 17.37 -7.01 24.65
CA THR A 498 16.11 -6.98 23.92
C THR A 498 15.95 -5.68 23.13
N ALA A 499 16.31 -4.54 23.74
CA ALA A 499 16.30 -3.26 23.05
C ALA A 499 17.20 -3.29 21.80
N GLU A 500 18.46 -3.77 21.91
CA GLU A 500 19.37 -3.87 20.76
C GLU A 500 18.80 -4.78 19.66
N ALA A 501 18.19 -5.92 20.03
CA ALA A 501 17.61 -6.86 19.08
C ALA A 501 16.37 -6.31 18.35
N LEU A 502 15.64 -5.36 18.95
CA LEU A 502 14.45 -4.72 18.37
C LEU A 502 14.78 -3.52 17.47
N LYS A 503 16.04 -3.06 17.40
CA LYS A 503 16.43 -1.92 16.56
C LYS A 503 16.40 -2.29 15.07
N PRO A 504 15.69 -1.51 14.23
CA PRO A 504 15.69 -1.70 12.78
C PRO A 504 16.96 -1.07 12.17
N TRP A 505 17.80 -1.91 11.56
CA TRP A 505 19.00 -1.49 10.84
C TRP A 505 18.79 -1.57 9.33
N TYR A 506 17.92 -0.69 8.82
CA TYR A 506 17.58 -0.52 7.40
C TYR A 506 16.89 0.83 7.18
N ARG A 507 16.75 1.28 5.93
CA ARG A 507 15.99 2.50 5.59
C ARG A 507 14.49 2.28 5.82
N GLN A 508 13.77 3.31 6.22
CA GLN A 508 12.34 3.21 6.62
C GLN A 508 11.47 2.47 5.60
N LEU A 509 11.62 2.78 4.30
CA LEU A 509 10.80 2.17 3.25
C LEU A 509 11.36 0.85 2.68
N CYS A 510 12.42 0.28 3.24
CA CYS A 510 12.86 -1.08 2.90
C CYS A 510 11.84 -2.15 3.30
N LYS A 511 11.11 -1.88 4.37
CA LYS A 511 9.97 -2.68 4.84
C LYS A 511 8.80 -1.74 5.12
N ARG A 512 7.59 -2.31 5.19
CA ARG A 512 6.43 -1.54 5.62
C ARG A 512 6.68 -0.91 6.99
N PRO A 513 6.64 0.41 7.13
CA PRO A 513 6.70 1.06 8.43
C PRO A 513 5.52 0.63 9.31
N CYS A 514 5.75 0.49 10.61
CA CYS A 514 4.72 0.20 11.59
C CYS A 514 4.62 1.36 12.59
N PHE A 515 3.42 1.63 13.03
CA PHE A 515 3.11 2.68 14.01
C PHE A 515 2.34 2.04 15.16
N HIS A 516 2.88 2.12 16.37
CA HIS A 516 2.23 1.54 17.54
C HIS A 516 2.77 2.15 18.82
N ASP A 517 1.88 2.42 19.79
CA ASP A 517 2.27 3.08 21.02
C ASP A 517 2.65 2.10 22.15
N GLU A 518 2.18 0.84 22.12
CA GLU A 518 2.35 -0.14 23.19
C GLU A 518 3.26 -1.34 22.85
N TYR A 519 3.61 -1.56 21.57
CA TYR A 519 4.36 -2.75 21.16
C TYR A 519 5.72 -2.90 21.85
N LEU A 520 6.45 -1.81 22.00
CA LEU A 520 7.77 -1.84 22.64
C LEU A 520 7.65 -2.07 24.14
N ASP A 521 6.63 -1.51 24.78
CA ASP A 521 6.37 -1.71 26.22
C ASP A 521 5.96 -3.16 26.54
N ALA A 522 5.38 -3.90 25.59
CA ALA A 522 5.01 -5.30 25.78
C ALA A 522 6.20 -6.20 26.13
N TYR A 523 7.42 -5.85 25.74
CA TYR A 523 8.63 -6.59 26.09
C TYR A 523 9.14 -6.30 27.52
N ASN A 524 8.49 -5.41 28.25
CA ASN A 524 8.75 -5.18 29.67
C ASN A 524 7.84 -6.06 30.58
N GLU A 525 6.85 -6.75 30.01
CA GLU A 525 6.01 -7.69 30.73
C GLU A 525 6.82 -8.94 31.10
N PRO A 526 6.77 -9.42 32.37
CA PRO A 526 7.66 -10.47 32.87
C PRO A 526 7.62 -11.79 32.10
N GLY A 527 6.45 -12.16 31.54
CA GLY A 527 6.25 -13.39 30.75
C GLY A 527 6.55 -13.25 29.26
N THR A 528 7.03 -12.08 28.78
CA THR A 528 7.28 -11.84 27.37
C THR A 528 8.75 -11.97 27.00
N HIS A 529 9.06 -12.87 26.07
CA HIS A 529 10.41 -13.20 25.65
C HIS A 529 10.62 -12.97 24.16
N LEU A 530 11.54 -12.07 23.80
CA LEU A 530 12.00 -11.95 22.42
C LEU A 530 13.03 -13.06 22.11
N ILE A 531 12.72 -13.87 21.11
CA ILE A 531 13.63 -14.91 20.59
C ILE A 531 14.18 -14.39 19.24
N ASP A 532 15.20 -13.53 19.32
CA ASP A 532 15.86 -13.04 18.11
C ASP A 532 16.73 -14.16 17.51
N THR A 533 16.42 -14.53 16.27
CA THR A 533 17.16 -15.54 15.53
C THR A 533 18.33 -14.98 14.73
N ASN A 534 18.62 -13.68 14.88
CA ASN A 534 19.66 -12.96 14.17
C ASN A 534 19.64 -13.24 12.64
N GLY A 535 18.46 -13.16 12.05
CA GLY A 535 18.23 -13.32 10.61
C GLY A 535 18.08 -14.78 10.14
N ARG A 536 18.48 -15.78 10.93
CA ARG A 536 18.49 -17.20 10.51
C ARG A 536 17.09 -17.83 10.45
N GLY A 537 16.14 -17.32 11.24
CA GLY A 537 14.81 -17.90 11.39
C GLY A 537 14.79 -19.10 12.34
N ILE A 538 13.64 -19.76 12.39
CA ILE A 538 13.38 -20.96 13.18
C ILE A 538 14.04 -22.15 12.49
N GLU A 539 14.67 -23.05 13.27
CA GLU A 539 15.39 -24.22 12.77
C GLU A 539 14.43 -25.34 12.36
N ARG A 540 13.48 -25.65 13.21
CA ARG A 540 12.43 -26.65 12.98
C ARG A 540 11.30 -26.53 13.99
N ILE A 541 10.19 -27.16 13.65
CA ILE A 541 9.05 -27.37 14.54
C ILE A 541 8.94 -28.89 14.79
N ASP A 542 8.59 -29.29 15.99
CA ASP A 542 8.26 -30.70 16.31
C ASP A 542 6.88 -30.80 17.00
N ALA A 543 6.52 -31.97 17.44
CA ALA A 543 5.20 -32.22 18.02
C ALA A 543 4.88 -31.35 19.27
N ALA A 544 5.89 -30.86 19.98
CA ALA A 544 5.75 -30.17 21.24
C ALA A 544 6.10 -28.67 21.18
N GLY A 545 6.73 -28.20 20.09
CA GLY A 545 7.13 -26.81 20.05
C GLY A 545 8.12 -26.45 18.93
N VAL A 546 8.90 -25.41 19.19
CA VAL A 546 9.79 -24.75 18.23
C VAL A 546 11.25 -24.84 18.67
N TRP A 547 12.15 -25.11 17.72
CA TRP A 547 13.60 -25.02 17.91
C TRP A 547 14.16 -23.76 17.27
N ALA A 548 14.79 -22.95 18.09
CA ALA A 548 15.47 -21.74 17.65
C ALA A 548 16.74 -21.51 18.47
N ASN A 549 17.84 -21.09 17.82
CA ASN A 549 19.15 -20.88 18.45
C ASN A 549 19.66 -22.10 19.25
N GLY A 550 19.37 -23.32 18.77
CA GLY A 550 19.73 -24.58 19.43
C GLY A 550 18.96 -24.89 20.72
N LYS A 551 17.92 -24.12 21.05
CA LYS A 551 17.05 -24.32 22.22
C LYS A 551 15.65 -24.75 21.77
N HIS A 552 15.06 -25.70 22.52
CA HIS A 552 13.66 -26.10 22.35
C HIS A 552 12.75 -25.24 23.24
N TYR A 553 11.68 -24.72 22.65
CA TYR A 553 10.61 -23.97 23.32
C TYR A 553 9.33 -24.80 23.21
N GLU A 554 8.94 -25.40 24.33
CA GLU A 554 7.67 -26.12 24.41
C GLU A 554 6.51 -25.12 24.41
N LEU A 555 5.50 -25.36 23.59
CA LEU A 555 4.39 -24.46 23.38
C LEU A 555 3.05 -25.19 23.43
N ASP A 556 2.05 -24.55 24.00
CA ASP A 556 0.67 -25.01 24.02
C ASP A 556 -0.12 -24.41 22.84
N CYS A 557 0.29 -23.21 22.38
CA CYS A 557 -0.29 -22.52 21.24
C CYS A 557 0.79 -21.94 20.33
N LEU A 558 0.64 -22.07 19.01
CA LEU A 558 1.55 -21.49 18.01
C LEU A 558 0.77 -20.66 17.00
N ILE A 559 1.06 -19.33 16.98
CA ILE A 559 0.40 -18.35 16.14
C ILE A 559 1.31 -17.96 14.97
N TYR A 560 0.80 -18.08 13.75
CA TYR A 560 1.52 -17.68 12.55
C TYR A 560 1.15 -16.25 12.16
N ALA A 561 2.05 -15.29 12.41
CA ALA A 561 1.98 -13.92 11.91
C ALA A 561 2.90 -13.75 10.68
N SER A 562 2.86 -14.73 9.78
CA SER A 562 3.78 -14.90 8.64
C SER A 562 3.34 -14.19 7.37
N GLY A 563 2.21 -13.47 7.39
CA GLY A 563 1.73 -12.64 6.30
C GLY A 563 0.94 -13.40 5.23
N PHE A 564 0.90 -12.85 4.03
CA PHE A 564 -0.02 -13.22 2.96
C PHE A 564 0.69 -13.38 1.63
N GLU A 565 0.01 -13.99 0.66
CA GLU A 565 0.45 -14.11 -0.74
C GLU A 565 0.38 -12.75 -1.45
N VAL A 566 1.27 -11.80 -1.09
CA VAL A 566 1.25 -10.42 -1.63
C VAL A 566 2.03 -10.30 -2.92
N GLY A 567 3.21 -10.89 -3.00
CA GLY A 567 4.14 -10.77 -4.15
C GLY A 567 4.12 -11.99 -5.08
N THR A 568 3.11 -12.83 -5.01
CA THR A 568 2.95 -14.04 -5.82
C THR A 568 2.11 -13.79 -7.07
N GLU A 569 2.07 -14.76 -7.98
CA GLU A 569 1.28 -14.71 -9.19
C GLU A 569 -0.21 -14.56 -8.89
N LEU A 570 -0.95 -13.96 -9.84
CA LEU A 570 -2.35 -13.63 -9.63
C LEU A 570 -3.20 -14.89 -9.36
N SER A 571 -3.03 -15.94 -10.16
CA SER A 571 -3.76 -17.23 -10.00
C SER A 571 -3.51 -17.87 -8.64
N ARG A 572 -2.26 -17.84 -8.14
CA ARG A 572 -1.93 -18.30 -6.79
C ARG A 572 -2.57 -17.42 -5.72
N ARG A 573 -2.58 -16.11 -5.91
CA ARG A 573 -3.14 -15.14 -4.98
C ARG A 573 -4.67 -15.17 -4.96
N SER A 574 -5.32 -15.23 -6.15
CA SER A 574 -6.78 -15.29 -6.28
C SER A 574 -7.35 -16.68 -5.92
N GLY A 575 -6.61 -17.73 -6.22
CA GLY A 575 -7.02 -19.12 -6.02
C GLY A 575 -7.69 -19.75 -7.25
N PHE A 576 -7.80 -19.03 -8.36
CA PHE A 576 -8.39 -19.52 -9.60
C PHE A 576 -7.67 -18.96 -10.83
N GLU A 577 -7.88 -19.61 -11.98
CA GLU A 577 -7.37 -19.15 -13.27
C GLU A 577 -8.48 -18.43 -14.05
N THR A 578 -8.05 -17.44 -14.86
CA THR A 578 -8.91 -16.69 -15.77
C THR A 578 -8.52 -17.04 -17.21
N THR A 579 -9.48 -17.51 -18.00
CA THR A 579 -9.30 -17.93 -19.37
C THR A 579 -10.04 -17.00 -20.33
N GLY A 580 -9.31 -16.31 -21.19
CA GLY A 580 -9.82 -15.37 -22.18
C GLY A 580 -10.17 -16.01 -23.51
N ARG A 581 -10.06 -15.20 -24.62
CA ARG A 581 -10.27 -15.66 -25.99
C ARG A 581 -9.33 -16.80 -26.35
N ASP A 582 -9.77 -17.66 -27.24
CA ASP A 582 -9.00 -18.79 -27.78
C ASP A 582 -8.43 -19.73 -26.68
N GLY A 583 -8.93 -19.64 -25.45
CA GLY A 583 -8.49 -20.41 -24.31
C GLY A 583 -7.18 -19.93 -23.69
N GLU A 584 -6.73 -18.72 -23.98
CA GLU A 584 -5.54 -18.12 -23.38
C GLU A 584 -5.72 -17.92 -21.87
N GLN A 585 -4.76 -18.41 -21.08
CA GLN A 585 -4.77 -18.20 -19.62
C GLN A 585 -4.09 -16.89 -19.26
N LEU A 586 -4.66 -16.13 -18.32
CA LEU A 586 -4.09 -14.89 -17.86
C LEU A 586 -2.68 -15.07 -17.25
N SER A 587 -2.45 -16.20 -16.58
CA SER A 587 -1.13 -16.57 -16.08
C SER A 587 -0.09 -16.78 -17.18
N ASP A 588 -0.49 -17.32 -18.33
CA ASP A 588 0.37 -17.50 -19.51
C ASP A 588 0.62 -16.16 -20.20
N HIS A 589 -0.43 -15.33 -20.36
CA HIS A 589 -0.33 -13.97 -20.90
C HIS A 589 0.68 -13.12 -20.11
N TRP A 590 0.66 -13.25 -18.79
CA TRP A 590 1.55 -12.54 -17.86
C TRP A 590 2.83 -13.32 -17.49
N ALA A 591 3.18 -14.40 -18.18
CA ALA A 591 4.39 -15.17 -17.89
C ALA A 591 5.68 -14.33 -17.93
N GLY A 592 5.72 -13.33 -18.83
CA GLY A 592 6.80 -12.34 -18.94
C GLY A 592 6.74 -11.17 -17.94
N GLY A 593 5.68 -11.08 -17.18
CA GLY A 593 5.30 -9.98 -16.29
C GLY A 593 3.94 -9.40 -16.69
N MET A 594 3.31 -8.70 -15.76
CA MET A 594 2.00 -8.07 -15.98
C MET A 594 2.03 -7.17 -17.21
N GLN A 595 0.99 -7.24 -18.01
CA GLN A 595 0.70 -6.37 -19.15
C GLN A 595 -0.76 -5.95 -19.05
N SER A 596 -1.03 -4.65 -19.14
CA SER A 596 -2.38 -4.11 -19.06
C SER A 596 -2.41 -2.67 -19.54
N LEU A 597 -3.56 -2.19 -19.96
CA LEU A 597 -3.82 -0.75 -20.09
C LEU A 597 -4.38 -0.23 -18.76
N HIS A 598 -3.73 0.79 -18.17
CA HIS A 598 -4.11 1.47 -16.93
C HIS A 598 -4.18 0.60 -15.66
N GLY A 599 -3.65 -0.65 -15.70
CA GLY A 599 -3.87 -1.62 -14.63
C GLY A 599 -5.29 -2.19 -14.56
N ILE A 600 -6.12 -1.92 -15.57
CA ILE A 600 -7.54 -2.28 -15.63
C ILE A 600 -7.84 -3.29 -16.74
N HIS A 601 -7.36 -3.07 -17.95
CA HIS A 601 -7.71 -3.88 -19.12
C HIS A 601 -6.57 -4.77 -19.56
N VAL A 602 -6.90 -5.96 -20.07
CA VAL A 602 -5.94 -6.92 -20.61
C VAL A 602 -6.41 -7.36 -22.02
N HIS A 603 -5.51 -7.30 -23.00
CA HIS A 603 -5.80 -7.74 -24.35
C HIS A 603 -6.09 -9.24 -24.39
N GLY A 604 -7.09 -9.66 -25.19
CA GLY A 604 -7.55 -11.05 -25.24
C GLY A 604 -8.53 -11.44 -24.13
N PHE A 605 -8.89 -10.49 -23.24
CA PHE A 605 -9.84 -10.70 -22.13
C PHE A 605 -10.99 -9.69 -22.20
N PRO A 606 -11.94 -9.86 -23.15
CA PRO A 606 -13.00 -8.90 -23.40
C PRO A 606 -13.90 -8.72 -22.17
N ASN A 607 -14.42 -7.52 -21.95
CA ASN A 607 -15.33 -7.21 -20.84
C ASN A 607 -14.78 -7.57 -19.44
N LEU A 608 -13.45 -7.77 -19.31
CA LEU A 608 -12.77 -8.01 -18.03
C LEU A 608 -12.09 -6.73 -17.54
N PHE A 609 -12.33 -6.40 -16.29
CA PHE A 609 -11.74 -5.25 -15.60
C PHE A 609 -10.99 -5.71 -14.35
N MET A 610 -9.74 -5.32 -14.26
CA MET A 610 -8.90 -5.63 -13.10
C MET A 610 -8.83 -4.41 -12.18
N VAL A 611 -9.01 -4.59 -10.88
CA VAL A 611 -8.69 -3.54 -9.91
C VAL A 611 -7.34 -3.84 -9.30
N THR A 612 -6.29 -3.32 -9.93
CA THR A 612 -4.90 -3.52 -9.49
C THR A 612 -4.27 -2.21 -9.05
N LEU A 613 -3.14 -2.30 -8.35
CA LEU A 613 -2.33 -1.15 -7.96
C LEU A 613 -1.10 -1.02 -8.90
N SER A 614 -0.69 -2.13 -9.50
CA SER A 614 0.41 -2.17 -10.49
C SER A 614 -0.06 -1.63 -11.83
N GLN A 615 0.85 -1.00 -12.56
CA GLN A 615 0.59 -0.37 -13.85
C GLN A 615 -0.49 0.73 -13.84
N ALA A 616 -0.81 1.19 -12.64
CA ALA A 616 -1.68 2.31 -12.30
C ALA A 616 -0.90 3.29 -11.39
N ALA A 617 -1.52 3.79 -10.31
CA ALA A 617 -0.84 4.69 -9.36
C ALA A 617 0.24 4.01 -8.48
N ASN A 618 0.32 2.70 -8.46
CA ASN A 618 1.20 1.79 -7.71
C ASN A 618 0.89 1.59 -6.21
N LEU A 619 1.58 0.62 -5.59
CA LEU A 619 1.35 0.19 -4.20
C LEU A 619 1.79 1.24 -3.14
N ILE A 620 2.59 2.25 -3.52
CA ILE A 620 3.07 3.28 -2.58
C ILE A 620 1.97 4.32 -2.31
N SER A 621 1.03 4.50 -3.26
CA SER A 621 -0.08 5.43 -3.09
C SER A 621 -1.16 4.89 -2.17
N ASN A 622 -2.05 5.78 -1.72
CA ASN A 622 -3.19 5.40 -0.91
C ASN A 622 -4.11 4.40 -1.64
N VAL A 623 -4.25 3.20 -1.10
CA VAL A 623 -5.00 2.10 -1.73
C VAL A 623 -6.49 2.44 -1.94
N PRO A 624 -7.24 2.98 -0.96
CA PRO A 624 -8.62 3.40 -1.19
C PRO A 624 -8.80 4.47 -2.28
N HIS A 625 -7.86 5.39 -2.42
CA HIS A 625 -7.89 6.38 -3.49
C HIS A 625 -7.77 5.71 -4.88
N ASN A 626 -6.89 4.72 -5.02
CA ASN A 626 -6.82 3.92 -6.25
C ASN A 626 -8.15 3.20 -6.56
N TYR A 627 -8.81 2.66 -5.54
CA TYR A 627 -10.09 1.96 -5.74
C TYR A 627 -11.21 2.92 -6.17
N LEU A 628 -11.24 4.14 -5.65
CA LEU A 628 -12.18 5.18 -6.08
C LEU A 628 -11.99 5.52 -7.57
N GLU A 629 -10.76 5.73 -8.01
CA GLU A 629 -10.45 6.04 -9.40
C GLU A 629 -10.71 4.85 -10.34
N SER A 630 -10.32 3.64 -9.95
CA SER A 630 -10.58 2.44 -10.76
C SER A 630 -12.09 2.15 -10.85
N GLY A 631 -12.81 2.26 -9.75
CA GLY A 631 -14.26 2.05 -9.71
C GLY A 631 -15.03 3.05 -10.58
N ALA A 632 -14.67 4.34 -10.50
CA ALA A 632 -15.25 5.38 -11.35
C ALA A 632 -14.94 5.15 -12.83
N THR A 633 -13.73 4.66 -13.15
CA THR A 633 -13.32 4.36 -14.53
C THR A 633 -14.09 3.16 -15.08
N ILE A 634 -14.22 2.08 -14.32
CA ILE A 634 -14.98 0.88 -14.71
C ILE A 634 -16.45 1.24 -14.94
N ALA A 635 -17.07 2.00 -14.03
CA ALA A 635 -18.44 2.43 -14.16
C ALA A 635 -18.68 3.28 -15.43
N ALA A 636 -17.79 4.22 -15.71
CA ALA A 636 -17.89 5.06 -16.90
C ALA A 636 -17.78 4.27 -18.21
N ILE A 637 -16.91 3.25 -18.27
CA ILE A 637 -16.74 2.40 -19.45
C ILE A 637 -17.97 1.52 -19.67
N ILE A 638 -18.51 0.92 -18.61
CA ILE A 638 -19.70 0.07 -18.70
C ILE A 638 -20.93 0.92 -19.09
N ASP A 639 -21.09 2.10 -18.51
CA ASP A 639 -22.15 3.04 -18.86
C ASP A 639 -22.07 3.43 -20.35
N HIS A 640 -20.87 3.75 -20.84
CA HIS A 640 -20.65 4.05 -22.26
C HIS A 640 -20.98 2.84 -23.16
N ALA A 641 -20.58 1.63 -22.79
CA ALA A 641 -20.90 0.43 -23.56
C ALA A 641 -22.43 0.20 -23.66
N LEU A 642 -23.16 0.43 -22.57
CA LEU A 642 -24.63 0.33 -22.54
C LEU A 642 -25.29 1.42 -23.40
N GLN A 643 -24.73 2.63 -23.44
CA GLN A 643 -25.20 3.72 -24.32
C GLN A 643 -24.96 3.41 -25.79
N VAL A 644 -23.81 2.79 -26.14
CA VAL A 644 -23.51 2.33 -27.51
C VAL A 644 -24.49 1.23 -27.93
N ASP A 645 -24.84 0.27 -27.04
CA ASP A 645 -25.86 -0.74 -27.31
C ASP A 645 -27.20 -0.12 -27.71
N GLU A 646 -27.65 0.88 -26.95
CA GLU A 646 -28.90 1.58 -27.24
C GLU A 646 -28.86 2.29 -28.60
N ALA A 647 -27.72 2.87 -28.96
CA ALA A 647 -27.52 3.60 -30.20
C ALA A 647 -27.43 2.68 -31.42
N GLU A 648 -26.74 1.54 -31.30
CA GLU A 648 -26.51 0.60 -32.38
C GLU A 648 -27.58 -0.50 -32.49
N GLY A 649 -28.32 -0.75 -31.39
CA GLY A 649 -29.36 -1.79 -31.31
C GLY A 649 -28.77 -3.21 -31.21
N SER A 650 -27.50 -3.33 -30.82
CA SER A 650 -26.80 -4.60 -30.54
C SER A 650 -25.81 -4.43 -29.41
N GLU A 651 -25.66 -5.47 -28.59
CA GLU A 651 -24.69 -5.47 -27.50
C GLU A 651 -23.26 -5.40 -28.05
N VAL A 652 -22.43 -4.51 -27.47
CA VAL A 652 -21.00 -4.41 -27.78
C VAL A 652 -20.15 -5.16 -26.76
N THR A 653 -18.98 -5.59 -27.21
CA THR A 653 -17.90 -6.13 -26.37
C THR A 653 -16.81 -5.09 -26.26
N VAL A 654 -16.34 -4.83 -25.04
CA VAL A 654 -15.26 -3.88 -24.76
C VAL A 654 -13.95 -4.64 -24.66
N GLU A 655 -12.97 -4.26 -25.46
CA GLU A 655 -11.66 -4.89 -25.44
C GLU A 655 -10.55 -3.84 -25.65
N VAL A 656 -9.43 -3.98 -24.95
CA VAL A 656 -8.25 -3.16 -25.19
C VAL A 656 -7.50 -3.67 -26.43
N THR A 657 -7.01 -2.76 -27.27
CA THR A 657 -6.18 -3.13 -28.40
C THR A 657 -4.79 -3.59 -27.97
N ALA A 658 -4.19 -4.54 -28.68
CA ALA A 658 -2.84 -5.00 -28.40
C ALA A 658 -1.81 -3.86 -28.43
N ASP A 659 -1.98 -2.92 -29.38
CA ASP A 659 -1.09 -1.77 -29.54
C ASP A 659 -1.19 -0.84 -28.32
N ALA A 660 -2.39 -0.54 -27.81
CA ALA A 660 -2.58 0.34 -26.66
C ALA A 660 -2.02 -0.29 -25.36
N GLU A 661 -2.22 -1.59 -25.17
CA GLU A 661 -1.62 -2.31 -24.03
C GLU A 661 -0.09 -2.27 -24.11
N GLN A 662 0.49 -2.55 -25.28
CA GLN A 662 1.93 -2.52 -25.49
C GLN A 662 2.50 -1.12 -25.30
N GLU A 663 1.91 -0.08 -25.90
CA GLU A 663 2.36 1.31 -25.76
C GLU A 663 2.33 1.77 -24.30
N TRP A 664 1.30 1.39 -23.55
CA TRP A 664 1.22 1.68 -22.12
C TRP A 664 2.37 1.03 -21.34
N VAL A 665 2.63 -0.26 -21.57
CA VAL A 665 3.72 -0.99 -20.92
C VAL A 665 5.07 -0.38 -21.28
N GLU A 666 5.30 -0.05 -22.56
CA GLU A 666 6.54 0.60 -23.02
C GLU A 666 6.74 1.98 -22.35
N ARG A 667 5.69 2.77 -22.22
CA ARG A 667 5.71 4.05 -21.49
C ARG A 667 6.13 3.87 -20.04
N LEU A 668 5.52 2.89 -19.36
CA LEU A 668 5.85 2.60 -17.97
C LEU A 668 7.29 2.10 -17.81
N GLU A 669 7.79 1.25 -18.73
CA GLU A 669 9.18 0.75 -18.71
C GLU A 669 10.18 1.88 -18.99
N ALA A 670 9.89 2.77 -19.93
CA ALA A 670 10.76 3.90 -20.25
C ALA A 670 10.94 4.87 -19.07
N GLY A 671 9.87 5.05 -18.28
CA GLY A 671 9.87 5.89 -17.08
C GLY A 671 10.13 5.16 -15.79
N ALA A 672 10.44 3.85 -15.83
CA ALA A 672 10.69 3.06 -14.62
C ALA A 672 11.95 3.55 -13.89
N VAL A 673 11.73 4.39 -12.90
CA VAL A 673 12.78 4.84 -11.98
C VAL A 673 12.91 3.79 -10.88
N GLY A 674 14.14 3.35 -10.59
CA GLY A 674 14.40 2.34 -9.56
C GLY A 674 13.76 2.74 -8.23
N ARG A 675 12.96 1.82 -7.67
CA ARG A 675 12.29 2.05 -6.39
C ARG A 675 13.29 2.06 -5.24
N MET A 676 13.00 2.85 -4.22
CA MET A 676 13.80 2.89 -2.98
C MET A 676 13.83 1.54 -2.26
N THR A 677 12.77 0.74 -2.38
CA THR A 677 12.69 -0.63 -1.88
C THR A 677 13.70 -1.59 -2.54
N ASN A 678 14.20 -1.24 -3.72
CA ASN A 678 15.23 -1.99 -4.46
C ASN A 678 16.64 -1.47 -4.20
N SER A 679 16.83 -0.61 -3.19
CA SER A 679 18.17 -0.21 -2.77
C SER A 679 19.00 -1.44 -2.39
N PRO A 680 20.27 -1.51 -2.81
CA PRO A 680 21.16 -2.62 -2.44
C PRO A 680 21.35 -2.80 -0.93
N ASP A 681 21.02 -1.78 -0.14
CA ASP A 681 21.11 -1.81 1.33
C ASP A 681 19.81 -2.30 2.01
N CYS A 682 18.74 -2.54 1.25
CA CYS A 682 17.45 -2.94 1.82
C CYS A 682 17.44 -4.37 2.33
N THR A 683 16.92 -4.57 3.54
CA THR A 683 16.66 -5.89 4.10
C THR A 683 15.58 -6.63 3.31
N PRO A 684 15.67 -7.98 3.17
CA PRO A 684 14.64 -8.78 2.50
C PRO A 684 13.24 -8.61 3.10
N GLY A 685 12.24 -8.55 2.24
CA GLY A 685 10.83 -8.50 2.59
C GLY A 685 9.94 -8.50 1.36
N TYR A 686 8.63 -8.53 1.54
CA TYR A 686 7.69 -8.58 0.42
C TYR A 686 7.71 -7.33 -0.47
N TYR A 687 8.23 -6.20 0.01
CA TYR A 687 8.39 -4.98 -0.79
C TYR A 687 9.46 -5.10 -1.89
N ASN A 688 10.44 -5.98 -1.68
CA ASN A 688 11.56 -6.18 -2.58
C ASN A 688 11.75 -7.65 -2.99
N ASN A 689 10.65 -8.42 -3.05
CA ASN A 689 10.63 -9.82 -3.43
C ASN A 689 11.66 -10.66 -2.63
N GLU A 690 11.67 -10.50 -1.31
CA GLU A 690 12.59 -11.17 -0.37
C GLU A 690 14.08 -10.95 -0.73
N GLY A 691 14.40 -9.80 -1.34
CA GLY A 691 15.74 -9.42 -1.76
C GLY A 691 16.22 -10.10 -3.05
N GLN A 692 15.36 -10.83 -3.75
CA GLN A 692 15.69 -11.48 -5.02
C GLN A 692 15.51 -10.52 -6.20
N SER A 693 16.44 -10.60 -7.16
CA SER A 693 16.28 -9.89 -8.43
C SER A 693 15.18 -10.57 -9.26
N THR A 694 14.16 -9.83 -9.60
CA THR A 694 13.03 -10.31 -10.41
C THR A 694 13.20 -10.01 -11.91
N GLY A 695 14.29 -9.34 -12.31
CA GLY A 695 14.51 -8.95 -13.69
C GLY A 695 13.37 -8.07 -14.24
N ARG A 696 13.14 -8.14 -15.58
CA ARG A 696 12.06 -7.40 -16.26
C ARG A 696 10.68 -7.74 -15.68
N ARG A 697 10.40 -9.03 -15.43
CA ARG A 697 9.12 -9.49 -14.89
C ARG A 697 8.75 -8.78 -13.59
N GLY A 698 9.69 -8.66 -12.64
CA GLY A 698 9.41 -7.97 -11.37
C GLY A 698 9.23 -6.48 -11.53
N VAL A 699 9.89 -5.86 -12.50
CA VAL A 699 9.65 -4.46 -12.85
C VAL A 699 8.22 -4.30 -13.35
N LEU A 700 7.77 -5.09 -14.31
CA LEU A 700 6.42 -5.06 -14.86
C LEU A 700 5.33 -5.29 -13.80
N ASN A 701 5.55 -6.26 -12.89
CA ASN A 701 4.58 -6.59 -11.84
C ASN A 701 4.48 -5.52 -10.74
N SER A 702 5.38 -4.55 -10.71
CA SER A 702 5.47 -3.60 -9.58
C SER A 702 5.57 -2.14 -10.00
N MET A 703 5.70 -1.84 -11.29
CA MET A 703 5.80 -0.46 -11.75
C MET A 703 4.45 0.26 -11.67
N GLY A 704 4.52 1.58 -11.54
CA GLY A 704 3.39 2.48 -11.65
C GLY A 704 3.68 3.57 -12.66
N TYR A 705 2.75 4.50 -12.78
CA TYR A 705 2.86 5.61 -13.70
C TYR A 705 4.15 6.41 -13.44
N PRO A 706 4.92 6.75 -14.51
CA PRO A 706 6.26 7.31 -14.35
C PRO A 706 6.30 8.62 -13.56
N GLU A 707 5.34 9.50 -13.83
CA GLU A 707 5.23 10.81 -13.22
C GLU A 707 4.56 10.77 -11.82
N GLY A 708 4.26 9.56 -11.35
CA GLY A 708 3.74 9.32 -10.01
C GLY A 708 2.22 9.27 -9.91
N PRO A 709 1.70 8.90 -8.72
CA PRO A 709 0.27 8.64 -8.53
C PRO A 709 -0.63 9.85 -8.79
N VAL A 710 -0.23 11.04 -8.38
CA VAL A 710 -1.03 12.26 -8.60
C VAL A 710 -1.22 12.54 -10.10
N ALA A 711 -0.13 12.41 -10.87
CA ALA A 711 -0.20 12.59 -12.32
C ALA A 711 -1.04 11.47 -12.99
N TYR A 712 -0.97 10.24 -12.48
CA TYR A 712 -1.83 9.16 -12.93
C TYR A 712 -3.31 9.47 -12.70
N PHE A 713 -3.68 9.93 -11.51
CA PHE A 713 -5.09 10.26 -11.21
C PHE A 713 -5.60 11.39 -12.11
N GLN A 714 -4.79 12.41 -12.36
CA GLN A 714 -5.13 13.48 -13.30
C GLN A 714 -5.21 12.99 -14.75
N TYR A 715 -4.36 12.03 -15.12
CA TYR A 715 -4.37 11.43 -16.46
C TYR A 715 -5.63 10.60 -16.67
N ILE A 716 -5.94 9.67 -15.75
CA ILE A 716 -7.08 8.77 -15.89
C ILE A 716 -8.42 9.52 -15.79
N ASP A 717 -8.49 10.57 -14.98
CA ASP A 717 -9.65 11.44 -14.93
C ASP A 717 -9.92 12.15 -16.26
N ARG A 718 -8.89 12.73 -16.89
CA ARG A 718 -9.01 13.32 -18.24
C ARG A 718 -9.38 12.29 -19.30
N TRP A 719 -8.74 11.12 -19.28
CA TRP A 719 -9.03 10.04 -20.21
C TRP A 719 -10.47 9.57 -20.11
N ARG A 720 -10.97 9.36 -18.91
CA ARG A 720 -12.37 9.02 -18.61
C ARG A 720 -13.32 10.13 -19.05
N SER A 721 -13.01 11.38 -18.68
CA SER A 721 -13.86 12.54 -18.96
C SER A 721 -13.92 12.92 -20.44
N SER A 722 -12.96 12.49 -21.28
CA SER A 722 -13.03 12.72 -22.73
C SER A 722 -14.18 11.94 -23.39
N GLY A 723 -14.54 10.78 -22.83
CA GLY A 723 -15.53 9.87 -23.40
C GLY A 723 -15.07 9.12 -24.66
N ASP A 724 -13.84 9.36 -25.13
CA ASP A 724 -13.30 8.70 -26.31
C ASP A 724 -12.74 7.30 -26.01
N PHE A 725 -12.38 7.05 -24.75
CA PHE A 725 -11.81 5.80 -24.26
C PHE A 725 -10.68 5.26 -25.15
N GLU A 726 -9.72 6.13 -25.52
CA GLU A 726 -8.60 5.83 -26.42
C GLU A 726 -7.91 4.52 -25.99
N GLY A 727 -7.71 3.62 -26.95
CA GLY A 727 -7.13 2.30 -26.74
C GLY A 727 -8.14 1.19 -26.45
N LEU A 728 -9.43 1.51 -26.27
CA LEU A 728 -10.51 0.53 -26.19
C LEU A 728 -11.29 0.47 -27.50
N GLU A 729 -11.72 -0.73 -27.85
CA GLU A 729 -12.68 -0.98 -28.93
C GLU A 729 -14.01 -1.46 -28.35
N PHE A 730 -15.11 -0.93 -28.93
CA PHE A 730 -16.48 -1.31 -28.60
C PHE A 730 -17.03 -2.05 -29.82
N GLN A 731 -16.90 -3.37 -29.84
CA GLN A 731 -17.22 -4.22 -31.01
C GLN A 731 -18.60 -4.83 -30.87
N PRO A 732 -19.52 -4.70 -31.88
CA PRO A 732 -20.86 -5.29 -31.86
C PRO A 732 -20.86 -6.82 -31.95
#